data_38d38eab5742bd6e16965b83f0eddf83
#
_entry.id   38d38eab5742bd6e16965b83f0eddf83
#
_cell.length_a   1.000
_cell.length_b   1.000
_cell.length_c   1.000
_cell.angle_alpha   90.00
_cell.angle_beta   90.00
_cell.angle_gamma   90.00
#
_symmetry.space_group_name_H-M   'P 1'
#
loop_
_entity.id
_entity.type
_entity.pdbx_description
1 polymer ?
#
loop_
_entity_poly.entity_id
_entity_poly.type
_entity_poly.pdbx_seq_one_letter_code
_entity_poly.pdbx_strand_id
1 'polypeptide(L)'
;MTTLCSPGGPAPEVGADGLASGRPSPVQLDAGLRQALAMVARAPQLLVACDYDGTLAPITSDLWSVRPLPEAASALRSLAMLPATTTAVISGRALRELAAMSRLPGEVHLIGSHGSEFDIGFVHTLDRRTRARKARIVDAVRKITGRQPGAVLEVKPASVAVHVRQADPAVAEQLLARIRSGPGAWDGVHVTEGTSVVELSVVPMDKGEALDVLRHRCGVTAAVFVGDDNSAEEVFARLAGPDLGIKVGDGVTRAAHRVRDPQQAAVVLSLLAELRSAWLYGEAAAPIERLSLLGNGRSLALLTPDATVCWQCVPEPTSGAVFAHLLGGAPAGYFSVRPEQEAPSLGQRYVSGTMTLETRWPGLLVTDYLDRYAEAHRTDLIRVISGSAPAVVEFVPRPEFGQVMARIEARPDGLVVAGTASPIALRSPGTEWEISWDGGHHSARAVVRPAPGRPVVLELRCGTDDRSPHHVPEPSRRQLAEALWSRWLGSLTLPDRDAVLVARSALTLRALCYADTGAIMAAATTSLPETVGGTRNWDYRYCWPRDAAMTARALVSLGSTAEADAFLNWLRGILAGLPAPERLRPVYALDGSAPGPEAVIDTLPGYAGSRPVRVGNLAGQQVQLDIFGAVVELVYDLAVRYGQVSDADWALVVSMCDAVARRWREPDHGIWEERIVPRHHVHSKVMCWVAIDRAIRIAERCDIAADPFWPGLRAAIAADVLAYGWNDTIQAFTAAYNSTELDAASLHVGLSGLLDPADHRFQATVAAVEAGLRAGGTVYRYRGDDGLPGREGGFHLCTAWLVEAYLLAGRTDDAEELFGQLTAAAGPTGLLPEEYDPVSERSLGNHPQAYSHVGLIRCAQRLAARSNRSA
;
A
#
# COMPACT_ATOMS: atom_id res chain seq x y z
N MET A 1 -39.72 29.10 40.20
CA MET A 1 -39.72 30.44 39.65
C MET A 1 -39.12 30.34 38.29
N THR A 2 -39.96 30.25 37.33
CA THR A 2 -40.34 31.23 36.31
C THR A 2 -39.32 31.28 35.16
N THR A 3 -39.53 31.07 33.86
CA THR A 3 -40.75 30.95 33.06
C THR A 3 -40.32 30.46 31.68
N LEU A 4 -40.97 29.51 31.14
CA LEU A 4 -41.49 29.29 29.79
C LEU A 4 -41.49 30.49 28.84
N CYS A 5 -41.07 30.29 27.61
CA CYS A 5 -41.74 30.76 26.40
C CYS A 5 -41.31 29.95 25.18
N SER A 6 -42.18 29.12 24.64
CA SER A 6 -42.40 28.85 23.21
C SER A 6 -43.57 29.78 22.78
N PRO A 7 -43.84 30.04 21.49
CA PRO A 7 -44.02 29.09 20.38
C PRO A 7 -43.52 29.63 19.02
N GLY A 8 -43.24 28.90 18.02
CA GLY A 8 -44.03 28.16 17.08
C GLY A 8 -44.63 28.99 15.94
N GLY A 9 -44.14 28.84 14.72
CA GLY A 9 -44.79 29.23 13.49
C GLY A 9 -44.39 28.25 12.38
N PRO A 10 -45.31 27.76 11.55
CA PRO A 10 -45.02 26.75 10.55
C PRO A 10 -44.31 27.33 9.34
N ALA A 11 -43.31 26.60 8.86
CA ALA A 11 -42.65 26.82 7.57
C ALA A 11 -43.63 26.47 6.43
N PRO A 12 -43.59 27.17 5.30
CA PRO A 12 -44.48 26.87 4.18
C PRO A 12 -44.13 25.59 3.50
N GLU A 13 -45.14 24.76 3.22
CA GLU A 13 -45.11 23.61 2.31
C GLU A 13 -44.62 24.07 0.93
N VAL A 14 -43.46 23.60 0.49
CA VAL A 14 -43.07 23.66 -0.92
C VAL A 14 -43.58 22.39 -1.58
N GLY A 15 -44.49 22.60 -2.55
CA GLY A 15 -45.16 21.57 -3.29
C GLY A 15 -44.23 20.56 -3.93
N ALA A 16 -44.59 19.30 -3.77
CA ALA A 16 -44.02 18.17 -4.46
C ALA A 16 -44.56 18.15 -5.90
N ASP A 17 -43.83 18.78 -6.83
CA ASP A 17 -44.02 18.48 -8.24
C ASP A 17 -42.69 18.69 -9.00
N GLY A 18 -42.16 17.61 -9.62
CA GLY A 18 -41.18 17.72 -10.68
C GLY A 18 -39.77 17.22 -10.41
N LEU A 19 -39.54 16.17 -9.61
CA LEU A 19 -38.31 15.39 -9.73
C LEU A 19 -38.62 14.15 -10.60
N ALA A 20 -38.44 14.37 -11.91
CA ALA A 20 -38.32 13.26 -12.86
C ALA A 20 -37.20 12.35 -12.39
N SER A 21 -37.57 11.12 -12.02
CA SER A 21 -36.62 10.03 -11.66
C SER A 21 -35.82 9.60 -12.89
N GLY A 22 -34.81 10.36 -13.25
CA GLY A 22 -33.74 9.89 -14.12
C GLY A 22 -32.94 8.83 -13.38
N ARG A 23 -33.28 7.56 -13.56
CA ARG A 23 -32.38 6.44 -13.20
C ARG A 23 -31.07 6.67 -13.95
N PRO A 24 -29.89 6.75 -13.28
CA PRO A 24 -28.63 6.72 -14.00
C PRO A 24 -28.54 5.37 -14.72
N SER A 25 -28.59 5.39 -16.04
CA SER A 25 -28.30 4.20 -16.86
C SER A 25 -26.89 3.70 -16.50
N PRO A 26 -26.66 2.38 -16.42
CA PRO A 26 -25.36 1.82 -16.16
C PRO A 26 -24.35 2.41 -17.15
N VAL A 27 -23.17 2.79 -16.67
CA VAL A 27 -22.10 3.40 -17.47
C VAL A 27 -21.51 2.28 -18.34
N GLN A 28 -22.15 2.01 -19.45
CA GLN A 28 -21.66 1.04 -20.45
C GLN A 28 -20.68 1.74 -21.39
N LEU A 29 -19.45 1.23 -21.46
CA LEU A 29 -18.51 1.62 -22.51
C LEU A 29 -18.89 0.92 -23.80
N ASP A 30 -18.72 1.60 -24.90
CA ASP A 30 -18.92 1.04 -26.25
C ASP A 30 -18.04 -0.20 -26.48
N ALA A 31 -18.56 -1.20 -27.18
CA ALA A 31 -17.86 -2.45 -27.45
C ALA A 31 -16.56 -2.23 -28.27
N GLY A 32 -16.58 -1.29 -29.23
CA GLY A 32 -15.40 -0.92 -30.01
C GLY A 32 -14.30 -0.30 -29.13
N LEU A 33 -14.67 0.56 -28.18
CA LEU A 33 -13.73 1.14 -27.23
C LEU A 33 -13.12 0.06 -26.30
N ARG A 34 -13.92 -0.89 -25.81
CA ARG A 34 -13.41 -2.01 -24.99
C ARG A 34 -12.39 -2.86 -25.76
N GLN A 35 -12.67 -3.15 -27.03
CA GLN A 35 -11.74 -3.89 -27.88
C GLN A 35 -10.45 -3.10 -28.13
N ALA A 36 -10.54 -1.79 -28.39
CA ALA A 36 -9.37 -0.93 -28.56
C ALA A 36 -8.51 -0.87 -27.29
N LEU A 37 -9.13 -0.75 -26.10
CA LEU A 37 -8.43 -0.80 -24.80
C LEU A 37 -7.73 -2.14 -24.60
N ALA A 38 -8.37 -3.27 -24.92
CA ALA A 38 -7.75 -4.59 -24.82
C ALA A 38 -6.55 -4.76 -25.75
N MET A 39 -6.59 -4.15 -26.94
CA MET A 39 -5.45 -4.16 -27.86
C MET A 39 -4.30 -3.28 -27.40
N VAL A 40 -4.56 -2.04 -27.00
CA VAL A 40 -3.50 -1.12 -26.56
C VAL A 40 -2.88 -1.54 -25.24
N ALA A 41 -3.64 -2.21 -24.36
CA ALA A 41 -3.13 -2.78 -23.12
C ALA A 41 -1.99 -3.80 -23.31
N ARG A 42 -1.85 -4.37 -24.52
CA ARG A 42 -0.81 -5.34 -24.88
C ARG A 42 0.44 -4.71 -25.47
N ALA A 43 0.52 -3.38 -25.53
CA ALA A 43 1.70 -2.70 -26.05
C ALA A 43 2.94 -2.99 -25.18
N PRO A 44 4.13 -3.23 -25.78
CA PRO A 44 5.36 -3.49 -25.01
C PRO A 44 5.70 -2.36 -24.04
N GLN A 45 5.59 -1.10 -24.47
CA GLN A 45 5.76 0.10 -23.66
C GLN A 45 4.56 1.01 -23.86
N LEU A 46 3.75 1.19 -22.82
CA LEU A 46 2.49 1.95 -22.89
C LEU A 46 2.61 3.30 -22.19
N LEU A 47 2.20 4.38 -22.86
CA LEU A 47 1.99 5.68 -22.24
C LEU A 47 0.48 5.93 -22.09
N VAL A 48 0.04 6.26 -20.89
CA VAL A 48 -1.34 6.69 -20.61
C VAL A 48 -1.30 8.14 -20.15
N ALA A 49 -1.76 9.04 -20.98
CA ALA A 49 -1.79 10.47 -20.70
C ALA A 49 -3.22 11.00 -20.68
N CYS A 50 -3.51 11.93 -19.79
CA CYS A 50 -4.84 12.51 -19.60
C CYS A 50 -4.75 14.03 -19.49
N ASP A 51 -5.79 14.73 -19.92
CA ASP A 51 -6.04 16.10 -19.48
C ASP A 51 -6.55 16.11 -18.02
N TYR A 52 -6.53 17.28 -17.38
CA TYR A 52 -6.95 17.41 -15.99
C TYR A 52 -8.40 17.89 -15.87
N ASP A 53 -8.64 19.15 -16.26
CA ASP A 53 -9.96 19.79 -16.15
C ASP A 53 -10.92 19.20 -17.18
N GLY A 54 -12.14 18.84 -16.81
CA GLY A 54 -13.13 18.23 -17.70
C GLY A 54 -12.87 16.76 -18.04
N THR A 55 -11.69 16.21 -17.67
CA THR A 55 -11.28 14.84 -17.97
C THR A 55 -11.08 14.00 -16.69
N LEU A 56 -10.12 14.35 -15.84
CA LEU A 56 -9.92 13.69 -14.54
C LEU A 56 -10.75 14.33 -13.44
N ALA A 57 -11.01 15.62 -13.56
CA ALA A 57 -11.77 16.41 -12.61
C ALA A 57 -12.98 17.06 -13.29
N PRO A 58 -14.15 17.11 -12.65
CA PRO A 58 -15.29 17.84 -13.19
C PRO A 58 -15.00 19.34 -13.31
N ILE A 59 -15.56 19.98 -14.33
CA ILE A 59 -15.49 21.45 -14.48
C ILE A 59 -16.34 22.09 -13.40
N THR A 60 -15.75 22.94 -12.54
CA THR A 60 -16.42 23.68 -11.49
C THR A 60 -16.28 25.17 -11.68
N SER A 61 -17.15 25.97 -11.02
CA SER A 61 -17.06 27.44 -11.04
C SER A 61 -15.89 27.98 -10.20
N ASP A 62 -15.46 27.22 -9.19
CA ASP A 62 -14.30 27.57 -8.34
C ASP A 62 -13.04 26.87 -8.87
N LEU A 63 -12.18 27.63 -9.52
CA LEU A 63 -10.94 27.17 -10.13
C LEU A 63 -9.92 26.59 -9.12
N TRP A 64 -10.02 26.93 -7.85
CA TRP A 64 -9.07 26.54 -6.81
C TRP A 64 -9.47 25.29 -6.03
N SER A 65 -10.75 24.89 -6.10
CA SER A 65 -11.28 23.71 -5.40
C SER A 65 -11.34 22.45 -6.26
N VAL A 66 -10.92 22.54 -7.52
CA VAL A 66 -10.96 21.41 -8.48
C VAL A 66 -10.09 20.25 -7.98
N ARG A 67 -10.70 19.07 -7.86
CA ARG A 67 -10.01 17.83 -7.49
C ARG A 67 -10.35 16.74 -8.49
N PRO A 68 -9.41 15.83 -8.79
CA PRO A 68 -9.73 14.69 -9.64
C PRO A 68 -10.75 13.79 -8.94
N LEU A 69 -11.54 13.09 -9.73
CA LEU A 69 -12.41 12.04 -9.20
C LEU A 69 -11.53 11.00 -8.49
N PRO A 70 -11.91 10.55 -7.28
CA PRO A 70 -11.13 9.55 -6.54
C PRO A 70 -10.85 8.30 -7.36
N GLU A 71 -11.81 7.88 -8.19
CA GLU A 71 -11.74 6.73 -9.08
C GLU A 71 -10.68 6.95 -10.19
N ALA A 72 -10.66 8.14 -10.81
CA ALA A 72 -9.68 8.48 -11.84
C ALA A 72 -8.25 8.55 -11.26
N ALA A 73 -8.10 9.18 -10.09
CA ALA A 73 -6.82 9.23 -9.40
C ALA A 73 -6.33 7.82 -8.99
N SER A 74 -7.23 6.96 -8.54
CA SER A 74 -6.92 5.57 -8.18
C SER A 74 -6.48 4.78 -9.41
N ALA A 75 -7.17 4.92 -10.54
CA ALA A 75 -6.83 4.24 -11.77
C ALA A 75 -5.46 4.67 -12.33
N LEU A 76 -5.14 5.97 -12.29
CA LEU A 76 -3.83 6.46 -12.71
C LEU A 76 -2.70 5.94 -11.81
N ARG A 77 -2.91 5.91 -10.49
CA ARG A 77 -1.94 5.30 -9.56
C ARG A 77 -1.74 3.81 -9.86
N SER A 78 -2.83 3.09 -10.12
CA SER A 78 -2.75 1.67 -10.48
C SER A 78 -1.97 1.44 -11.77
N LEU A 79 -2.18 2.28 -12.79
CA LEU A 79 -1.44 2.22 -14.05
C LEU A 79 0.03 2.58 -13.86
N ALA A 80 0.33 3.61 -13.06
CA ALA A 80 1.70 4.04 -12.75
C ALA A 80 2.53 2.95 -12.04
N MET A 81 1.86 2.05 -11.31
CA MET A 81 2.51 0.93 -10.62
C MET A 81 2.75 -0.28 -11.53
N LEU A 82 2.28 -0.28 -12.76
CA LEU A 82 2.45 -1.41 -13.69
C LEU A 82 3.76 -1.28 -14.48
N PRO A 83 4.56 -2.36 -14.60
CA PRO A 83 5.78 -2.36 -15.41
C PRO A 83 5.51 -1.93 -16.86
N ALA A 84 6.52 -1.34 -17.48
CA ALA A 84 6.45 -0.91 -18.87
C ALA A 84 5.22 -0.04 -19.17
N THR A 85 4.78 0.74 -18.16
CA THR A 85 3.62 1.63 -18.24
C THR A 85 3.99 2.99 -17.67
N THR A 86 3.93 4.02 -18.50
CA THR A 86 4.16 5.41 -18.10
C THR A 86 2.82 6.12 -18.01
N THR A 87 2.61 6.91 -16.97
CA THR A 87 1.39 7.70 -16.82
C THR A 87 1.71 9.19 -16.76
N ALA A 88 0.84 10.01 -17.32
CA ALA A 88 1.03 11.45 -17.37
C ALA A 88 -0.29 12.22 -17.27
N VAL A 89 -0.21 13.43 -16.69
CA VAL A 89 -1.28 14.43 -16.78
C VAL A 89 -0.74 15.66 -17.48
N ILE A 90 -1.35 16.05 -18.61
CA ILE A 90 -0.96 17.18 -19.44
C ILE A 90 -2.06 18.23 -19.36
N SER A 91 -1.80 19.37 -18.71
CA SER A 91 -2.81 20.38 -18.40
C SER A 91 -2.37 21.78 -18.83
N GLY A 92 -3.37 22.64 -19.08
CA GLY A 92 -3.15 24.08 -19.24
C GLY A 92 -2.78 24.81 -17.94
N ARG A 93 -2.99 24.19 -16.78
CA ARG A 93 -2.62 24.75 -15.47
C ARG A 93 -1.11 24.85 -15.28
N ALA A 94 -0.65 25.81 -14.49
CA ALA A 94 0.76 25.83 -14.07
C ALA A 94 1.12 24.55 -13.29
N LEU A 95 2.32 24.02 -13.50
CA LEU A 95 2.78 22.78 -12.89
C LEU A 95 2.62 22.75 -11.38
N ARG A 96 2.97 23.83 -10.71
CA ARG A 96 2.84 23.95 -9.24
C ARG A 96 1.39 23.83 -8.76
N GLU A 97 0.45 24.41 -9.50
CA GLU A 97 -0.97 24.34 -9.18
C GLU A 97 -1.52 22.93 -9.46
N LEU A 98 -1.16 22.38 -10.62
CA LEU A 98 -1.51 21.02 -10.99
C LEU A 98 -1.06 20.02 -9.92
N ALA A 99 0.18 20.11 -9.46
CA ALA A 99 0.72 19.24 -8.41
C ALA A 99 -0.04 19.41 -7.08
N ALA A 100 -0.34 20.65 -6.66
CA ALA A 100 -1.06 20.90 -5.42
C ALA A 100 -2.52 20.43 -5.46
N MET A 101 -3.16 20.46 -6.63
CA MET A 101 -4.57 20.12 -6.82
C MET A 101 -4.78 18.63 -7.08
N SER A 102 -3.92 18.01 -7.90
CA SER A 102 -4.05 16.60 -8.27
C SER A 102 -3.70 15.65 -7.15
N ARG A 103 -2.71 15.97 -6.33
CA ARG A 103 -2.17 15.10 -5.27
C ARG A 103 -1.82 13.70 -5.79
N LEU A 104 -1.39 13.62 -7.04
CA LEU A 104 -0.92 12.38 -7.65
C LEU A 104 0.52 12.09 -7.20
N PRO A 105 0.92 10.82 -7.11
CA PRO A 105 2.27 10.43 -6.72
C PRO A 105 3.30 10.81 -7.79
N GLY A 106 4.58 10.78 -7.45
CA GLY A 106 5.69 11.15 -8.33
C GLY A 106 5.86 10.27 -9.57
N GLU A 107 5.28 9.08 -9.56
CA GLU A 107 5.27 8.15 -10.70
C GLU A 107 4.32 8.59 -11.82
N VAL A 108 3.41 9.51 -11.55
CA VAL A 108 2.54 10.14 -12.56
C VAL A 108 3.19 11.43 -13.00
N HIS A 109 3.72 11.49 -14.21
CA HIS A 109 4.31 12.69 -14.76
C HIS A 109 3.31 13.83 -14.85
N LEU A 110 3.66 14.98 -14.29
CA LEU A 110 2.84 16.18 -14.35
C LEU A 110 3.45 17.16 -15.36
N ILE A 111 2.63 17.59 -16.30
CA ILE A 111 3.03 18.55 -17.33
C ILE A 111 2.03 19.70 -17.31
N GLY A 112 2.55 20.89 -17.00
CA GLY A 112 1.78 22.11 -16.89
C GLY A 112 1.94 23.03 -18.10
N SER A 113 1.14 24.11 -18.09
CA SER A 113 1.22 25.19 -19.08
C SER A 113 1.25 24.71 -20.53
N HIS A 114 0.29 23.81 -20.88
CA HIS A 114 0.15 23.20 -22.21
C HIS A 114 1.42 22.51 -22.73
N GLY A 115 2.25 21.96 -21.84
CA GLY A 115 3.46 21.25 -22.26
C GLY A 115 4.77 22.01 -22.04
N SER A 116 4.74 23.25 -21.58
CA SER A 116 5.97 24.03 -21.37
C SER A 116 6.67 23.75 -20.03
N GLU A 117 5.99 23.14 -19.07
CA GLU A 117 6.51 22.81 -17.74
C GLU A 117 6.41 21.29 -17.48
N PHE A 118 7.54 20.64 -17.24
CA PHE A 118 7.63 19.22 -16.91
C PHE A 118 8.08 19.04 -15.44
N ASP A 119 7.59 18.05 -14.75
CA ASP A 119 8.05 17.62 -13.41
C ASP A 119 9.52 17.22 -13.39
N ILE A 120 10.01 16.67 -14.50
CA ILE A 120 11.42 16.28 -14.73
C ILE A 120 12.31 17.42 -15.24
N GLY A 121 11.85 18.68 -15.19
CA GLY A 121 12.56 19.87 -15.64
C GLY A 121 11.99 20.51 -16.89
N PHE A 122 12.48 21.72 -17.20
CA PHE A 122 12.01 22.45 -18.38
C PHE A 122 12.60 21.85 -19.66
N VAL A 123 11.75 21.66 -20.66
CA VAL A 123 12.19 21.27 -22.01
C VAL A 123 12.88 22.44 -22.71
N HIS A 124 12.45 23.67 -22.42
CA HIS A 124 13.00 24.88 -23.00
C HIS A 124 13.49 25.87 -21.92
N THR A 125 14.78 26.17 -21.91
CA THR A 125 15.33 27.30 -21.17
C THR A 125 15.03 28.57 -21.95
N LEU A 126 14.23 29.49 -21.37
CA LEU A 126 13.99 30.80 -21.96
C LEU A 126 15.30 31.59 -22.03
N ASP A 127 15.73 32.00 -23.24
CA ASP A 127 16.85 32.88 -23.44
C ASP A 127 16.52 34.31 -22.96
N ARG A 128 17.50 35.20 -22.99
CA ARG A 128 17.33 36.60 -22.52
C ARG A 128 16.27 37.34 -23.35
N ARG A 129 16.18 37.08 -24.65
CA ARG A 129 15.25 37.74 -25.58
C ARG A 129 13.81 37.29 -25.32
N THR A 130 13.60 36.02 -25.15
CA THR A 130 12.31 35.40 -24.85
C THR A 130 11.77 35.81 -23.48
N ARG A 131 12.65 35.89 -22.46
CA ARG A 131 12.30 36.44 -21.12
C ARG A 131 11.87 37.90 -21.21
N ALA A 132 12.59 38.75 -21.99
CA ALA A 132 12.22 40.13 -22.18
C ALA A 132 10.87 40.29 -22.93
N ARG A 133 10.61 39.42 -23.92
CA ARG A 133 9.31 39.36 -24.63
C ARG A 133 8.19 39.03 -23.66
N LYS A 134 8.35 38.01 -22.84
CA LYS A 134 7.37 37.62 -21.83
C LYS A 134 7.05 38.78 -20.85
N ALA A 135 8.07 39.46 -20.34
CA ALA A 135 7.87 40.62 -19.44
C ALA A 135 7.04 41.70 -20.11
N ARG A 136 7.29 42.00 -21.40
CA ARG A 136 6.49 42.98 -22.18
C ARG A 136 5.04 42.53 -22.35
N ILE A 137 4.79 41.21 -22.58
CA ILE A 137 3.44 40.68 -22.68
C ILE A 137 2.71 40.85 -21.35
N VAL A 138 3.34 40.48 -20.22
CA VAL A 138 2.77 40.62 -18.87
C VAL A 138 2.34 42.08 -18.62
N ASP A 139 3.23 43.04 -18.95
CA ASP A 139 2.93 44.47 -18.74
C ASP A 139 1.81 44.95 -19.66
N ALA A 140 1.76 44.53 -20.92
CA ALA A 140 0.72 44.87 -21.86
C ALA A 140 -0.65 44.29 -21.42
N VAL A 141 -0.69 43.04 -21.05
CA VAL A 141 -1.90 42.36 -20.58
C VAL A 141 -2.41 42.97 -19.28
N ARG A 142 -1.54 43.31 -18.31
CA ARG A 142 -1.90 44.04 -17.09
C ARG A 142 -2.55 45.38 -17.37
N LYS A 143 -2.06 46.11 -18.37
CA LYS A 143 -2.66 47.39 -18.80
C LYS A 143 -4.03 47.21 -19.45
N ILE A 144 -4.23 46.10 -20.18
CA ILE A 144 -5.51 45.79 -20.85
C ILE A 144 -6.56 45.34 -19.85
N THR A 145 -6.18 44.44 -18.95
CA THR A 145 -7.08 43.88 -17.94
C THR A 145 -7.41 44.90 -16.85
N GLY A 146 -6.44 45.72 -16.48
CA GLY A 146 -6.61 46.76 -15.47
C GLY A 146 -7.14 46.20 -14.14
N ARG A 147 -8.19 46.87 -13.58
CA ARG A 147 -8.95 46.42 -12.41
C ARG A 147 -10.35 45.92 -12.79
N GLN A 148 -10.48 45.30 -13.96
CA GLN A 148 -11.78 44.78 -14.41
C GLN A 148 -12.28 43.65 -13.48
N PRO A 149 -13.44 43.76 -12.82
CA PRO A 149 -13.97 42.69 -11.98
C PRO A 149 -14.19 41.40 -12.79
N GLY A 150 -13.79 40.28 -12.21
CA GLY A 150 -13.96 38.96 -12.82
C GLY A 150 -12.90 38.56 -13.84
N ALA A 151 -11.93 39.46 -14.16
CA ALA A 151 -10.75 39.09 -14.97
C ALA A 151 -9.57 38.78 -14.06
N VAL A 152 -9.01 37.57 -14.20
CA VAL A 152 -7.86 37.09 -13.42
C VAL A 152 -6.66 36.87 -14.35
N LEU A 153 -5.54 37.48 -14.00
CA LEU A 153 -4.27 37.34 -14.70
C LEU A 153 -3.40 36.30 -14.01
N GLU A 154 -3.09 35.23 -14.70
CA GLU A 154 -2.16 34.19 -14.27
C GLU A 154 -0.84 34.32 -15.06
N VAL A 155 0.28 34.48 -14.36
CA VAL A 155 1.61 34.55 -14.95
C VAL A 155 2.33 33.23 -14.76
N LYS A 156 2.53 32.49 -15.86
CA LYS A 156 3.22 31.20 -15.89
C LYS A 156 4.68 31.37 -16.33
N PRO A 157 5.56 30.36 -16.18
CA PRO A 157 6.98 30.45 -16.56
C PRO A 157 7.25 30.86 -18.00
N ALA A 158 6.49 30.34 -18.99
CA ALA A 158 6.67 30.67 -20.39
C ALA A 158 5.48 31.43 -21.02
N SER A 159 4.41 31.72 -20.28
CA SER A 159 3.17 32.27 -20.80
C SER A 159 2.46 33.20 -19.80
N VAL A 160 1.35 33.76 -20.25
CA VAL A 160 0.43 34.57 -19.47
C VAL A 160 -1.00 34.21 -19.86
N ALA A 161 -1.81 33.75 -18.93
CA ALA A 161 -3.22 33.44 -19.14
C ALA A 161 -4.13 34.52 -18.52
N VAL A 162 -5.23 34.82 -19.22
CA VAL A 162 -6.29 35.73 -18.75
C VAL A 162 -7.60 34.98 -18.70
N HIS A 163 -8.06 34.70 -17.47
CA HIS A 163 -9.33 34.05 -17.19
C HIS A 163 -10.43 35.11 -17.07
N VAL A 164 -11.53 34.97 -17.82
CA VAL A 164 -12.66 35.90 -17.84
C VAL A 164 -13.99 35.28 -17.47
N ARG A 165 -13.96 34.05 -16.91
CA ARG A 165 -15.17 33.26 -16.58
C ARG A 165 -16.11 33.99 -15.59
N GLN A 166 -15.56 34.83 -14.70
CA GLN A 166 -16.31 35.58 -13.72
C GLN A 166 -16.60 37.03 -14.15
N ALA A 167 -16.18 37.46 -15.35
CA ALA A 167 -16.43 38.77 -15.88
C ALA A 167 -17.79 38.80 -16.60
N ASP A 168 -18.34 40.03 -16.73
CA ASP A 168 -19.51 40.27 -17.55
C ASP A 168 -19.21 39.80 -19.00
N PRO A 169 -20.11 39.04 -19.69
CA PRO A 169 -19.83 38.48 -21.00
C PRO A 169 -19.40 39.48 -22.06
N ALA A 170 -20.00 40.69 -22.08
CA ALA A 170 -19.64 41.74 -23.02
C ALA A 170 -18.25 42.34 -22.72
N VAL A 171 -17.91 42.49 -21.44
CA VAL A 171 -16.57 42.93 -20.99
C VAL A 171 -15.54 41.85 -21.30
N ALA A 172 -15.87 40.59 -21.07
CA ALA A 172 -15.02 39.44 -21.36
C ALA A 172 -14.62 39.41 -22.86
N GLU A 173 -15.60 39.50 -23.76
CA GLU A 173 -15.36 39.51 -25.21
C GLU A 173 -14.48 40.69 -25.63
N GLN A 174 -14.74 41.87 -25.15
CA GLN A 174 -13.92 43.05 -25.41
C GLN A 174 -12.48 42.92 -24.92
N LEU A 175 -12.29 42.37 -23.71
CA LEU A 175 -10.97 42.13 -23.15
C LEU A 175 -10.19 41.12 -23.99
N LEU A 176 -10.80 39.98 -24.31
CA LEU A 176 -10.18 38.93 -25.12
C LEU A 176 -9.83 39.45 -26.54
N ALA A 177 -10.73 40.22 -27.19
CA ALA A 177 -10.47 40.84 -28.49
C ALA A 177 -9.27 41.79 -28.45
N ARG A 178 -9.16 42.65 -27.41
CA ARG A 178 -8.01 43.56 -27.23
C ARG A 178 -6.70 42.82 -26.97
N ILE A 179 -6.75 41.69 -26.24
CA ILE A 179 -5.56 40.86 -26.00
C ILE A 179 -5.11 40.20 -27.28
N ARG A 180 -6.02 39.63 -28.08
CA ARG A 180 -5.72 39.01 -29.38
C ARG A 180 -5.11 39.97 -30.37
N SER A 181 -5.75 41.14 -30.58
CA SER A 181 -5.29 42.14 -31.53
C SER A 181 -4.10 42.99 -31.07
N GLY A 182 -3.82 42.97 -29.78
CA GLY A 182 -2.69 43.66 -29.16
C GLY A 182 -1.47 42.75 -28.95
N PRO A 183 -1.15 42.35 -27.70
CA PRO A 183 0.01 41.54 -27.42
C PRO A 183 -0.04 40.12 -28.02
N GLY A 184 -1.21 39.59 -28.33
CA GLY A 184 -1.37 38.29 -29.04
C GLY A 184 -0.90 38.32 -30.51
N ALA A 185 -0.94 39.50 -31.15
CA ALA A 185 -0.47 39.66 -32.54
C ALA A 185 1.04 39.98 -32.63
N TRP A 186 1.78 40.00 -31.55
CA TRP A 186 3.21 40.27 -31.61
C TRP A 186 4.01 39.09 -32.14
N ASP A 187 5.09 39.40 -32.89
CA ASP A 187 5.95 38.38 -33.45
C ASP A 187 6.57 37.48 -32.37
N GLY A 188 6.44 36.16 -32.57
CA GLY A 188 6.90 35.14 -31.61
C GLY A 188 6.05 35.04 -30.35
N VAL A 189 4.78 35.44 -30.43
CA VAL A 189 3.74 35.16 -29.42
C VAL A 189 2.78 34.15 -30.01
N HIS A 190 2.53 33.08 -29.28
CA HIS A 190 1.58 32.02 -29.59
C HIS A 190 0.35 32.19 -28.75
N VAL A 191 -0.83 32.19 -29.37
CA VAL A 191 -2.12 32.37 -28.69
C VAL A 191 -2.82 31.02 -28.62
N THR A 192 -3.17 30.60 -27.41
CA THR A 192 -4.02 29.44 -27.16
C THR A 192 -5.34 29.89 -26.55
N GLU A 193 -6.45 29.39 -27.08
CA GLU A 193 -7.79 29.74 -26.65
C GLU A 193 -8.47 28.55 -25.95
N GLY A 194 -9.02 28.82 -24.75
CA GLY A 194 -9.84 27.86 -24.01
C GLY A 194 -11.21 28.48 -23.67
N THR A 195 -12.04 27.70 -22.97
CA THR A 195 -13.36 28.16 -22.53
C THR A 195 -13.24 29.29 -21.50
N SER A 196 -13.48 30.54 -21.92
CA SER A 196 -13.35 31.77 -21.10
C SER A 196 -11.92 32.07 -20.64
N VAL A 197 -10.91 31.70 -21.43
CA VAL A 197 -9.50 31.99 -21.18
C VAL A 197 -8.76 32.23 -22.51
N VAL A 198 -7.81 33.15 -22.52
CA VAL A 198 -6.79 33.28 -23.56
C VAL A 198 -5.42 33.22 -22.92
N GLU A 199 -4.54 32.42 -23.49
CA GLU A 199 -3.15 32.27 -23.04
C GLU A 199 -2.21 32.76 -24.14
N LEU A 200 -1.22 33.57 -23.78
CA LEU A 200 -0.16 34.07 -24.63
C LEU A 200 1.17 33.45 -24.25
N SER A 201 1.72 32.57 -25.08
CA SER A 201 2.99 31.90 -24.83
C SER A 201 4.12 32.51 -25.67
N VAL A 202 5.33 32.53 -25.12
CA VAL A 202 6.56 32.92 -25.82
C VAL A 202 7.34 31.71 -26.40
N VAL A 203 6.81 30.50 -26.18
CA VAL A 203 7.37 29.24 -26.67
C VAL A 203 6.27 28.52 -27.46
N PRO A 204 6.52 28.06 -28.68
CA PRO A 204 5.57 27.27 -29.46
C PRO A 204 5.55 25.86 -28.88
N MET A 205 4.70 25.58 -27.94
CA MET A 205 4.55 24.25 -27.37
C MET A 205 3.09 23.96 -27.10
N ASP A 206 2.65 22.80 -27.57
CA ASP A 206 1.28 22.30 -27.41
C ASP A 206 1.29 20.95 -26.65
N LYS A 207 0.11 20.49 -26.23
CA LYS A 207 -0.03 19.21 -25.52
C LYS A 207 0.44 18.02 -26.36
N GLY A 208 0.36 18.10 -27.69
CA GLY A 208 0.83 17.05 -28.61
C GLY A 208 2.34 16.94 -28.63
N GLU A 209 3.06 18.09 -28.65
CA GLU A 209 4.52 18.11 -28.53
C GLU A 209 4.97 17.56 -27.18
N ALA A 210 4.24 17.88 -26.10
CA ALA A 210 4.51 17.32 -24.78
C ALA A 210 4.37 15.79 -24.75
N LEU A 211 3.34 15.25 -25.40
CA LEU A 211 3.18 13.81 -25.55
C LEU A 211 4.34 13.18 -26.33
N ASP A 212 4.78 13.81 -27.42
CA ASP A 212 5.89 13.31 -28.24
C ASP A 212 7.22 13.32 -27.46
N VAL A 213 7.45 14.32 -26.61
CA VAL A 213 8.62 14.38 -25.72
C VAL A 213 8.61 13.21 -24.74
N LEU A 214 7.48 12.93 -24.09
CA LEU A 214 7.34 11.79 -23.19
C LEU A 214 7.54 10.47 -23.95
N ARG A 215 6.89 10.34 -25.09
CA ARG A 215 6.99 9.15 -25.95
C ARG A 215 8.44 8.82 -26.29
N HIS A 216 9.19 9.84 -26.70
CA HIS A 216 10.60 9.65 -27.05
C HIS A 216 11.47 9.31 -25.84
N ARG A 217 11.27 10.00 -24.71
CA ARG A 217 12.06 9.78 -23.49
C ARG A 217 11.83 8.41 -22.88
N CYS A 218 10.58 7.93 -22.87
CA CYS A 218 10.21 6.67 -22.23
C CYS A 218 10.23 5.47 -23.19
N GLY A 219 10.63 5.65 -24.44
CA GLY A 219 10.69 4.57 -25.43
C GLY A 219 9.31 3.94 -25.74
N VAL A 220 8.26 4.75 -25.70
CA VAL A 220 6.86 4.30 -25.76
C VAL A 220 6.51 3.74 -27.15
N THR A 221 5.88 2.57 -27.19
CA THR A 221 5.43 1.91 -28.42
C THR A 221 3.97 2.15 -28.75
N ALA A 222 3.15 2.52 -27.78
CA ALA A 222 1.76 2.95 -27.96
C ALA A 222 1.36 3.96 -26.89
N ALA A 223 0.48 4.91 -27.24
CA ALA A 223 -0.04 5.91 -26.32
C ALA A 223 -1.57 5.89 -26.26
N VAL A 224 -2.12 6.09 -25.08
CA VAL A 224 -3.53 6.41 -24.87
C VAL A 224 -3.60 7.86 -24.41
N PHE A 225 -4.45 8.66 -25.03
CA PHE A 225 -4.73 10.02 -24.59
C PHE A 225 -6.23 10.23 -24.36
N VAL A 226 -6.58 10.76 -23.20
CA VAL A 226 -7.97 11.08 -22.81
C VAL A 226 -8.06 12.59 -22.57
N GLY A 227 -8.97 13.29 -23.25
CA GLY A 227 -9.09 14.73 -23.10
C GLY A 227 -10.44 15.29 -23.57
N ASP A 228 -10.83 16.46 -23.05
CA ASP A 228 -12.16 17.06 -23.27
C ASP A 228 -12.14 18.36 -24.08
N ASP A 229 -11.01 19.08 -24.12
CA ASP A 229 -10.92 20.43 -24.68
C ASP A 229 -10.40 20.49 -26.14
N ASN A 230 -10.28 21.72 -26.66
CA ASN A 230 -9.75 21.95 -28.01
C ASN A 230 -8.24 21.69 -28.08
N SER A 231 -7.51 21.85 -26.99
CA SER A 231 -6.07 21.56 -26.97
C SER A 231 -5.78 20.05 -26.98
N ALA A 232 -6.75 19.21 -26.58
CA ALA A 232 -6.69 17.77 -26.78
C ALA A 232 -6.72 17.35 -28.25
N GLU A 233 -7.35 18.15 -29.12
CA GLU A 233 -7.38 17.87 -30.56
C GLU A 233 -5.99 17.95 -31.24
N GLU A 234 -5.07 18.74 -30.65
CA GLU A 234 -3.66 18.81 -31.07
C GLU A 234 -2.96 17.46 -30.80
N VAL A 235 -3.29 16.83 -29.66
CA VAL A 235 -2.80 15.49 -29.32
C VAL A 235 -3.42 14.44 -30.25
N PHE A 236 -4.75 14.46 -30.39
CA PHE A 236 -5.46 13.48 -31.24
C PHE A 236 -4.97 13.52 -32.71
N ALA A 237 -4.55 14.69 -33.19
CA ALA A 237 -4.00 14.84 -34.54
C ALA A 237 -2.62 14.16 -34.72
N ARG A 238 -1.89 13.90 -33.65
CA ARG A 238 -0.55 13.28 -33.62
C ARG A 238 -0.57 11.77 -33.33
N LEU A 239 -1.72 11.25 -32.87
CA LEU A 239 -1.86 9.83 -32.59
C LEU A 239 -1.89 9.04 -33.90
N ALA A 240 -1.13 7.94 -33.93
CA ALA A 240 -1.00 7.11 -35.11
C ALA A 240 -0.74 5.63 -34.75
N GLY A 241 -1.10 4.74 -35.67
CA GLY A 241 -0.84 3.31 -35.52
C GLY A 241 -1.60 2.69 -34.33
N PRO A 242 -0.91 2.14 -33.35
CA PRO A 242 -1.56 1.49 -32.19
C PRO A 242 -2.08 2.46 -31.13
N ASP A 243 -1.94 3.77 -31.35
CA ASP A 243 -2.36 4.79 -30.38
C ASP A 243 -3.88 4.89 -30.29
N LEU A 244 -4.36 5.31 -29.11
CA LEU A 244 -5.78 5.43 -28.82
C LEU A 244 -6.13 6.82 -28.28
N GLY A 245 -6.92 7.58 -29.05
CA GLY A 245 -7.49 8.87 -28.62
C GLY A 245 -8.92 8.70 -28.13
N ILE A 246 -9.24 9.29 -26.99
CA ILE A 246 -10.57 9.22 -26.36
C ILE A 246 -11.02 10.62 -25.98
N LYS A 247 -12.06 11.11 -26.64
CA LYS A 247 -12.70 12.40 -26.34
C LYS A 247 -13.64 12.27 -25.15
N VAL A 248 -13.56 13.20 -24.20
CA VAL A 248 -14.56 13.37 -23.14
C VAL A 248 -15.55 14.48 -23.52
N GLY A 249 -16.84 14.22 -23.37
CA GLY A 249 -17.89 15.19 -23.70
C GLY A 249 -18.21 15.28 -25.17
N ASP A 250 -19.05 16.28 -25.52
CA ASP A 250 -19.57 16.52 -26.87
C ASP A 250 -18.60 17.38 -27.71
N GLY A 251 -18.92 17.57 -28.97
CA GLY A 251 -18.14 18.38 -29.91
C GLY A 251 -17.48 17.59 -31.03
N VAL A 252 -16.95 18.31 -32.03
CA VAL A 252 -16.20 17.70 -33.12
C VAL A 252 -14.84 17.23 -32.62
N THR A 253 -14.44 16.02 -33.02
CA THR A 253 -13.17 15.43 -32.54
C THR A 253 -12.50 14.58 -33.61
N ARG A 254 -11.16 14.53 -33.54
CA ARG A 254 -10.30 13.59 -34.28
C ARG A 254 -10.04 12.29 -33.51
N ALA A 255 -10.47 12.23 -32.23
CA ALA A 255 -10.32 11.02 -31.44
C ALA A 255 -11.15 9.87 -32.04
N ALA A 256 -10.59 8.66 -31.99
CA ALA A 256 -11.25 7.46 -32.50
C ALA A 256 -12.47 7.05 -31.68
N HIS A 257 -12.47 7.37 -30.39
CA HIS A 257 -13.52 7.02 -29.43
C HIS A 257 -13.94 8.20 -28.59
N ARG A 258 -15.11 8.04 -27.93
CA ARG A 258 -15.71 9.08 -27.08
C ARG A 258 -16.32 8.49 -25.82
N VAL A 259 -16.22 9.26 -24.75
CA VAL A 259 -16.96 9.05 -23.48
C VAL A 259 -17.69 10.33 -23.09
N ARG A 260 -18.74 10.22 -22.29
CA ARG A 260 -19.65 11.34 -22.02
C ARG A 260 -19.10 12.37 -21.05
N ASP A 261 -18.41 11.91 -20.01
CA ASP A 261 -18.09 12.68 -18.82
C ASP A 261 -16.85 12.13 -18.08
N PRO A 262 -16.31 12.84 -17.07
CA PRO A 262 -15.18 12.38 -16.29
C PRO A 262 -15.41 11.05 -15.56
N GLN A 263 -16.64 10.70 -15.21
CA GLN A 263 -16.96 9.40 -14.62
C GLN A 263 -16.69 8.26 -15.60
N GLN A 264 -17.09 8.42 -16.85
CA GLN A 264 -16.76 7.43 -17.89
C GLN A 264 -15.26 7.41 -18.21
N ALA A 265 -14.57 8.54 -18.15
CA ALA A 265 -13.11 8.57 -18.30
C ALA A 265 -12.42 7.77 -17.17
N ALA A 266 -12.90 7.88 -15.93
CA ALA A 266 -12.41 7.05 -14.82
C ALA A 266 -12.63 5.55 -15.05
N VAL A 267 -13.79 5.16 -15.60
CA VAL A 267 -14.08 3.76 -15.98
C VAL A 267 -13.11 3.27 -17.07
N VAL A 268 -12.82 4.10 -18.08
CA VAL A 268 -11.82 3.77 -19.11
C VAL A 268 -10.45 3.50 -18.49
N LEU A 269 -9.97 4.39 -17.63
CA LEU A 269 -8.67 4.24 -16.99
C LEU A 269 -8.60 3.00 -16.09
N SER A 270 -9.68 2.71 -15.34
CA SER A 270 -9.77 1.52 -14.49
C SER A 270 -9.74 0.23 -15.32
N LEU A 271 -10.54 0.17 -16.40
CA LEU A 271 -10.54 -0.98 -17.32
C LEU A 271 -9.16 -1.17 -17.97
N LEU A 272 -8.53 -0.10 -18.41
CA LEU A 272 -7.19 -0.16 -18.99
C LEU A 272 -6.17 -0.72 -17.99
N ALA A 273 -6.24 -0.31 -16.72
CA ALA A 273 -5.38 -0.83 -15.66
C ALA A 273 -5.59 -2.35 -15.45
N GLU A 274 -6.84 -2.81 -15.45
CA GLU A 274 -7.17 -4.24 -15.32
C GLU A 274 -6.67 -5.05 -16.52
N LEU A 275 -6.95 -4.59 -17.74
CA LEU A 275 -6.51 -5.25 -18.96
C LEU A 275 -4.98 -5.28 -19.07
N ARG A 276 -4.31 -4.19 -18.69
CA ARG A 276 -2.84 -4.11 -18.68
C ARG A 276 -2.24 -5.06 -17.65
N SER A 277 -2.80 -5.07 -16.45
CA SER A 277 -2.40 -6.00 -15.39
C SER A 277 -2.60 -7.47 -15.80
N ALA A 278 -3.77 -7.79 -16.39
CA ALA A 278 -4.06 -9.12 -16.88
C ALA A 278 -3.08 -9.57 -17.99
N TRP A 279 -2.70 -8.67 -18.89
CA TRP A 279 -1.71 -8.97 -19.91
C TRP A 279 -0.30 -9.18 -19.35
N LEU A 280 0.13 -8.35 -18.40
CA LEU A 280 1.48 -8.40 -17.82
C LEU A 280 1.66 -9.62 -16.92
N TYR A 281 0.62 -9.99 -16.17
CA TYR A 281 0.73 -10.99 -15.10
C TYR A 281 -0.11 -12.25 -15.35
N GLY A 282 -0.91 -12.28 -16.42
CA GLY A 282 -1.91 -13.31 -16.66
C GLY A 282 -3.22 -13.04 -15.89
N GLU A 283 -4.31 -13.66 -16.34
CA GLU A 283 -5.65 -13.45 -15.75
C GLU A 283 -5.77 -13.95 -14.29
N ALA A 284 -4.83 -14.78 -13.84
CA ALA A 284 -4.91 -15.49 -12.56
C ALA A 284 -4.18 -14.79 -11.38
N ALA A 285 -3.44 -13.71 -11.61
CA ALA A 285 -2.62 -13.09 -10.55
C ALA A 285 -2.79 -11.57 -10.51
N ALA A 286 -3.60 -11.09 -9.56
CA ALA A 286 -3.59 -9.67 -9.21
C ALA A 286 -2.19 -9.27 -8.68
N PRO A 287 -1.63 -8.11 -9.07
CA PRO A 287 -0.37 -7.62 -8.51
C PRO A 287 -0.43 -7.56 -6.98
N ILE A 288 0.65 -7.98 -6.31
CA ILE A 288 0.70 -8.10 -4.84
C ILE A 288 0.39 -6.75 -4.19
N GLU A 289 0.95 -5.67 -4.70
CA GLU A 289 0.75 -4.31 -4.21
C GLU A 289 -0.68 -3.79 -4.35
N ARG A 290 -1.53 -4.45 -5.14
CA ARG A 290 -2.94 -4.08 -5.33
C ARG A 290 -3.90 -4.82 -4.41
N LEU A 291 -3.42 -5.77 -3.62
CA LEU A 291 -4.23 -6.51 -2.68
C LEU A 291 -4.59 -5.64 -1.47
N SER A 292 -5.80 -5.85 -0.96
CA SER A 292 -6.29 -5.20 0.27
C SER A 292 -6.47 -6.22 1.37
N LEU A 293 -6.18 -5.83 2.62
CA LEU A 293 -6.29 -6.67 3.81
C LEU A 293 -7.56 -6.35 4.59
N LEU A 294 -8.32 -7.36 4.95
CA LEU A 294 -9.28 -7.31 6.06
C LEU A 294 -8.67 -8.00 7.27
N GLY A 295 -8.93 -7.48 8.45
CA GLY A 295 -8.47 -8.09 9.70
C GLY A 295 -9.38 -7.70 10.86
N ASN A 296 -9.49 -8.59 11.86
CA ASN A 296 -10.20 -8.33 13.12
C ASN A 296 -9.37 -8.68 14.37
N GLY A 297 -8.09 -9.03 14.18
CA GLY A 297 -7.20 -9.53 15.22
C GLY A 297 -7.32 -11.04 15.49
N ARG A 298 -8.16 -11.77 14.76
CA ARG A 298 -8.29 -13.25 14.81
C ARG A 298 -8.18 -13.89 13.44
N SER A 299 -8.74 -13.23 12.45
CA SER A 299 -8.80 -13.71 11.07
C SER A 299 -8.32 -12.64 10.13
N LEU A 300 -7.79 -13.05 9.00
CA LEU A 300 -7.30 -12.22 7.92
C LEU A 300 -7.90 -12.68 6.60
N ALA A 301 -8.20 -11.74 5.70
CA ALA A 301 -8.55 -12.04 4.32
C ALA A 301 -7.92 -11.01 3.38
N LEU A 302 -7.45 -11.46 2.20
CA LEU A 302 -6.98 -10.56 1.15
C LEU A 302 -8.02 -10.50 0.02
N LEU A 303 -8.20 -9.29 -0.49
CA LEU A 303 -9.11 -9.01 -1.60
C LEU A 303 -8.35 -8.37 -2.75
N THR A 304 -8.73 -8.76 -3.96
CA THR A 304 -8.32 -8.09 -5.20
C THR A 304 -9.10 -6.77 -5.38
N PRO A 305 -8.67 -5.88 -6.30
CA PRO A 305 -9.35 -4.60 -6.53
C PRO A 305 -10.81 -4.70 -7.01
N ASP A 306 -11.23 -5.88 -7.46
CA ASP A 306 -12.61 -6.19 -7.88
C ASP A 306 -13.44 -6.89 -6.80
N ALA A 307 -13.06 -6.75 -5.53
CA ALA A 307 -13.70 -7.35 -4.36
C ALA A 307 -13.77 -8.89 -4.39
N THR A 308 -12.84 -9.56 -5.04
CA THR A 308 -12.69 -11.01 -4.92
C THR A 308 -11.85 -11.34 -3.69
N VAL A 309 -12.40 -12.08 -2.73
CA VAL A 309 -11.62 -12.68 -1.65
C VAL A 309 -10.74 -13.74 -2.26
N CYS A 310 -9.45 -13.46 -2.38
CA CYS A 310 -8.47 -14.31 -3.06
C CYS A 310 -7.59 -15.13 -2.10
N TRP A 311 -7.63 -14.77 -0.80
CA TRP A 311 -6.88 -15.45 0.25
C TRP A 311 -7.63 -15.39 1.58
N GLN A 312 -7.89 -16.54 2.18
CA GLN A 312 -8.40 -16.65 3.55
C GLN A 312 -8.13 -18.03 4.12
N CYS A 313 -7.53 -18.09 5.30
CA CYS A 313 -7.33 -19.29 6.09
C CYS A 313 -8.35 -19.36 7.22
N VAL A 314 -8.88 -20.54 7.52
CA VAL A 314 -9.90 -20.73 8.54
C VAL A 314 -9.72 -22.07 9.27
N PRO A 315 -10.06 -22.16 10.56
CA PRO A 315 -10.60 -21.12 11.42
C PRO A 315 -9.57 -20.08 11.87
N GLU A 316 -8.28 -20.38 11.77
CA GLU A 316 -7.16 -19.56 12.21
C GLU A 316 -6.25 -19.16 11.03
N PRO A 317 -5.45 -18.08 11.15
CA PRO A 317 -4.54 -17.67 10.07
C PRO A 317 -3.51 -18.72 9.64
N THR A 318 -3.09 -19.61 10.55
CA THR A 318 -2.15 -20.71 10.28
C THR A 318 -2.80 -21.99 9.74
N SER A 319 -4.14 -22.04 9.76
CA SER A 319 -4.91 -23.17 9.20
C SER A 319 -4.80 -23.27 7.67
N GLY A 320 -5.37 -24.32 7.10
CA GLY A 320 -5.50 -24.45 5.65
C GLY A 320 -6.36 -23.36 5.05
N ALA A 321 -6.03 -22.91 3.85
CA ALA A 321 -6.81 -21.89 3.17
C ALA A 321 -8.12 -22.47 2.63
N VAL A 322 -9.22 -21.74 2.80
CA VAL A 322 -10.50 -21.99 2.15
C VAL A 322 -10.58 -21.29 0.79
N PHE A 323 -9.90 -20.16 0.67
CA PHE A 323 -9.69 -19.44 -0.58
C PHE A 323 -8.20 -19.26 -0.80
N ALA A 324 -7.67 -19.81 -1.87
CA ALA A 324 -6.27 -19.73 -2.26
C ALA A 324 -6.10 -19.30 -3.72
N HIS A 325 -7.06 -18.53 -4.26
CA HIS A 325 -7.00 -17.95 -5.61
C HIS A 325 -5.66 -17.26 -5.88
N LEU A 326 -5.10 -16.63 -4.86
CA LEU A 326 -3.80 -15.97 -4.89
C LEU A 326 -2.66 -16.90 -5.35
N LEU A 327 -2.73 -18.20 -5.02
CA LEU A 327 -1.70 -19.19 -5.31
C LEU A 327 -2.08 -20.21 -6.40
N GLY A 328 -3.35 -20.23 -6.80
CA GLY A 328 -3.82 -21.26 -7.73
C GLY A 328 -4.87 -20.81 -8.74
N GLY A 329 -5.18 -19.52 -8.80
CA GLY A 329 -6.27 -19.01 -9.63
C GLY A 329 -7.64 -19.54 -9.23
N ALA A 330 -8.63 -19.47 -10.13
CA ALA A 330 -10.01 -19.87 -9.88
C ALA A 330 -10.17 -21.31 -9.35
N PRO A 331 -9.40 -22.31 -9.78
CA PRO A 331 -9.50 -23.67 -9.23
C PRO A 331 -9.14 -23.79 -7.75
N ALA A 332 -8.37 -22.84 -7.20
CA ALA A 332 -7.93 -22.86 -5.80
C ALA A 332 -8.89 -22.15 -4.84
N GLY A 333 -10.04 -21.67 -5.33
CA GLY A 333 -11.13 -21.15 -4.53
C GLY A 333 -11.09 -19.64 -4.29
N TYR A 334 -12.27 -19.04 -4.32
CA TYR A 334 -12.50 -17.61 -4.14
C TYR A 334 -13.94 -17.31 -3.70
N PHE A 335 -14.17 -16.08 -3.27
CA PHE A 335 -15.49 -15.55 -2.99
C PHE A 335 -15.64 -14.16 -3.63
N SER A 336 -16.29 -14.09 -4.79
CA SER A 336 -16.42 -12.84 -5.56
C SER A 336 -17.83 -12.25 -5.48
N VAL A 337 -17.89 -10.93 -5.63
CA VAL A 337 -19.10 -10.15 -5.88
C VAL A 337 -18.79 -9.16 -6.98
N ARG A 338 -19.49 -9.23 -8.11
CA ARG A 338 -19.27 -8.35 -9.26
C ARG A 338 -20.60 -7.95 -9.91
N PRO A 339 -20.68 -6.84 -10.62
CA PRO A 339 -21.89 -6.49 -11.38
C PRO A 339 -22.29 -7.61 -12.34
N GLU A 340 -23.63 -7.85 -12.49
CA GLU A 340 -24.15 -8.80 -13.48
C GLU A 340 -23.76 -8.39 -14.92
N GLN A 341 -23.76 -7.09 -15.20
CA GLN A 341 -23.16 -6.55 -16.43
C GLN A 341 -21.69 -6.26 -16.14
N GLU A 342 -20.82 -6.87 -16.93
CA GLU A 342 -19.37 -6.62 -16.78
C GLU A 342 -19.06 -5.12 -16.85
N ALA A 343 -18.48 -4.63 -15.78
CA ALA A 343 -17.96 -3.29 -15.66
C ALA A 343 -16.69 -3.33 -14.78
N PRO A 344 -15.68 -2.54 -15.09
CA PRO A 344 -14.51 -2.41 -14.22
C PRO A 344 -14.92 -1.77 -12.90
N SER A 345 -14.20 -2.08 -11.83
CA SER A 345 -14.38 -1.39 -10.56
C SER A 345 -13.94 0.08 -10.72
N LEU A 346 -14.71 0.98 -10.13
CA LEU A 346 -14.37 2.40 -10.08
C LEU A 346 -13.27 2.70 -9.05
N GLY A 347 -12.95 1.72 -8.21
CA GLY A 347 -11.92 1.82 -7.20
C GLY A 347 -12.31 1.15 -5.90
N GLN A 348 -11.27 0.94 -5.09
CA GLN A 348 -11.35 0.32 -3.77
C GLN A 348 -10.70 1.23 -2.74
N ARG A 349 -11.33 1.38 -1.58
CA ARG A 349 -10.82 2.20 -0.49
C ARG A 349 -11.20 1.65 0.87
N TYR A 350 -10.40 1.93 1.86
CA TYR A 350 -10.82 1.73 3.25
C TYR A 350 -11.71 2.87 3.73
N VAL A 351 -12.69 2.54 4.56
CA VAL A 351 -13.34 3.53 5.42
C VAL A 351 -12.25 4.09 6.34
N SER A 352 -12.18 5.43 6.42
CA SER A 352 -11.07 6.11 7.10
C SER A 352 -10.87 5.63 8.53
N GLY A 353 -9.63 5.28 8.87
CA GLY A 353 -9.24 4.83 10.21
C GLY A 353 -9.74 3.43 10.60
N THR A 354 -10.15 2.61 9.63
CA THR A 354 -10.72 1.28 9.87
C THR A 354 -10.09 0.19 9.00
N MET A 355 -10.53 -1.06 9.21
CA MET A 355 -10.26 -2.21 8.35
C MET A 355 -11.51 -2.61 7.53
N THR A 356 -12.50 -1.73 7.39
CA THR A 356 -13.66 -1.88 6.50
C THR A 356 -13.28 -1.39 5.11
N LEU A 357 -13.52 -2.20 4.10
CA LEU A 357 -13.16 -1.95 2.70
C LEU A 357 -14.41 -1.70 1.86
N GLU A 358 -14.41 -0.66 1.05
CA GLU A 358 -15.45 -0.36 0.07
C GLU A 358 -14.90 -0.55 -1.34
N THR A 359 -15.57 -1.36 -2.15
CA THR A 359 -15.31 -1.49 -3.59
C THR A 359 -16.52 -1.01 -4.37
N ARG A 360 -16.30 -0.15 -5.37
CA ARG A 360 -17.38 0.54 -6.10
C ARG A 360 -17.39 0.20 -7.58
N TRP A 361 -18.61 0.10 -8.11
CA TRP A 361 -18.92 0.07 -9.54
C TRP A 361 -20.06 1.04 -9.83
N PRO A 362 -20.36 1.32 -11.11
CA PRO A 362 -21.57 2.05 -11.46
C PRO A 362 -22.81 1.35 -10.90
N GLY A 363 -23.52 2.02 -9.99
CA GLY A 363 -24.74 1.50 -9.38
C GLY A 363 -24.56 0.37 -8.36
N LEU A 364 -23.34 -0.01 -7.99
CA LEU A 364 -23.05 -1.07 -7.02
C LEU A 364 -21.93 -0.63 -6.06
N LEU A 365 -22.12 -0.94 -4.78
CA LEU A 365 -21.14 -0.80 -3.71
C LEU A 365 -21.08 -2.09 -2.92
N VAL A 366 -19.90 -2.65 -2.76
CA VAL A 366 -19.65 -3.78 -1.84
C VAL A 366 -18.82 -3.26 -0.68
N THR A 367 -19.32 -3.49 0.54
CA THR A 367 -18.61 -3.16 1.78
C THR A 367 -18.25 -4.45 2.48
N ASP A 368 -16.95 -4.67 2.66
CA ASP A 368 -16.39 -5.90 3.22
C ASP A 368 -15.69 -5.62 4.56
N TYR A 369 -15.96 -6.46 5.57
CA TYR A 369 -15.26 -6.40 6.85
C TYR A 369 -15.30 -7.74 7.58
N LEU A 370 -14.38 -7.96 8.51
CA LEU A 370 -14.38 -9.08 9.43
C LEU A 370 -15.02 -8.64 10.76
N ASP A 371 -16.02 -9.38 11.23
CA ASP A 371 -16.71 -9.07 12.49
C ASP A 371 -15.76 -9.38 13.67
N ARG A 372 -15.54 -8.40 14.55
CA ARG A 372 -14.70 -8.53 15.73
C ARG A 372 -15.40 -9.22 16.90
N TYR A 373 -16.71 -9.29 16.87
CA TYR A 373 -17.51 -9.90 17.94
C TYR A 373 -17.78 -11.40 17.75
N ALA A 374 -17.19 -12.00 16.72
CA ALA A 374 -17.21 -13.45 16.57
C ALA A 374 -16.56 -14.13 17.78
N GLU A 375 -17.09 -15.27 18.18
CA GLU A 375 -16.53 -16.09 19.25
C GLU A 375 -15.11 -16.58 18.92
N ALA A 376 -14.38 -17.07 19.90
CA ALA A 376 -13.09 -17.70 19.67
C ALA A 376 -13.22 -18.86 18.67
N HIS A 377 -12.19 -19.06 17.83
CA HIS A 377 -12.15 -20.06 16.74
C HIS A 377 -13.28 -19.92 15.71
N ARG A 378 -13.92 -18.76 15.65
CA ARG A 378 -14.93 -18.42 14.67
C ARG A 378 -14.51 -17.19 13.86
N THR A 379 -14.70 -17.27 12.56
CA THR A 379 -14.53 -16.15 11.63
C THR A 379 -15.85 -15.80 11.00
N ASP A 380 -16.23 -14.54 11.04
CA ASP A 380 -17.40 -13.99 10.33
C ASP A 380 -16.91 -12.91 9.35
N LEU A 381 -16.88 -13.25 8.06
CA LEU A 381 -16.66 -12.28 6.98
C LEU A 381 -18.01 -11.78 6.50
N ILE A 382 -18.24 -10.49 6.61
CA ILE A 382 -19.47 -9.82 6.23
C ILE A 382 -19.25 -9.06 4.92
N ARG A 383 -20.13 -9.31 3.95
CA ARG A 383 -20.17 -8.63 2.65
C ARG A 383 -21.53 -7.96 2.47
N VAL A 384 -21.55 -6.65 2.43
CA VAL A 384 -22.77 -5.84 2.28
C VAL A 384 -22.84 -5.30 0.86
N ILE A 385 -23.81 -5.76 0.10
CA ILE A 385 -24.02 -5.40 -1.31
C ILE A 385 -25.13 -4.37 -1.38
N SER A 386 -24.80 -3.15 -1.77
CA SER A 386 -25.68 -1.99 -1.80
C SER A 386 -25.75 -1.39 -3.20
N GLY A 387 -26.84 -0.70 -3.52
CA GLY A 387 -27.02 -0.03 -4.80
C GLY A 387 -28.32 -0.40 -5.50
N SER A 388 -28.33 -0.29 -6.83
CA SER A 388 -29.47 -0.62 -7.69
C SER A 388 -29.11 -1.58 -8.83
N ALA A 389 -27.81 -1.82 -9.06
CA ALA A 389 -27.37 -2.75 -10.08
C ALA A 389 -27.40 -4.19 -9.54
N PRO A 390 -27.88 -5.16 -10.34
CA PRO A 390 -27.76 -6.57 -10.00
C PRO A 390 -26.31 -7.01 -9.88
N ALA A 391 -26.02 -7.91 -8.95
CA ALA A 391 -24.68 -8.45 -8.75
C ALA A 391 -24.67 -9.98 -8.84
N VAL A 392 -23.64 -10.51 -9.47
CA VAL A 392 -23.29 -11.93 -9.45
C VAL A 392 -22.43 -12.19 -8.24
N VAL A 393 -22.80 -13.21 -7.48
CA VAL A 393 -22.05 -13.71 -6.34
C VAL A 393 -21.57 -15.12 -6.68
N GLU A 394 -20.28 -15.37 -6.54
CA GLU A 394 -19.69 -16.68 -6.72
C GLU A 394 -18.98 -17.10 -5.43
N PHE A 395 -19.42 -18.21 -4.86
CA PHE A 395 -18.86 -18.80 -3.66
C PHE A 395 -18.23 -20.15 -4.03
N VAL A 396 -16.91 -20.18 -4.08
CA VAL A 396 -16.08 -21.26 -4.58
C VAL A 396 -15.10 -21.70 -3.47
N PRO A 397 -15.58 -22.35 -2.40
CA PRO A 397 -14.70 -22.80 -1.32
C PRO A 397 -13.84 -23.99 -1.77
N ARG A 398 -12.58 -23.99 -1.36
CA ARG A 398 -11.61 -25.07 -1.59
C ARG A 398 -10.84 -25.33 -0.30
N PRO A 399 -11.48 -25.97 0.69
CA PRO A 399 -10.90 -26.16 2.01
C PRO A 399 -9.55 -26.89 1.94
N GLU A 400 -8.67 -26.59 2.90
CA GLU A 400 -7.32 -27.14 2.98
C GLU A 400 -6.54 -27.01 1.67
N PHE A 401 -6.53 -25.80 1.08
CA PHE A 401 -5.89 -25.55 -0.22
C PHE A 401 -6.46 -26.39 -1.37
N GLY A 402 -7.74 -26.77 -1.30
CA GLY A 402 -8.40 -27.63 -2.25
C GLY A 402 -8.12 -29.13 -2.09
N GLN A 403 -7.44 -29.54 -1.03
CA GLN A 403 -7.16 -30.97 -0.76
C GLN A 403 -8.38 -31.70 -0.16
N VAL A 404 -9.30 -30.97 0.44
CA VAL A 404 -10.56 -31.50 0.99
C VAL A 404 -11.70 -31.16 0.07
N MET A 405 -12.49 -32.16 -0.31
CA MET A 405 -13.65 -31.99 -1.20
C MET A 405 -14.70 -31.07 -0.58
N ALA A 406 -14.98 -29.94 -1.21
CA ALA A 406 -16.06 -29.07 -0.82
C ALA A 406 -17.39 -29.62 -1.34
N ARG A 407 -18.30 -30.01 -0.44
CA ARG A 407 -19.70 -30.37 -0.76
C ARG A 407 -20.61 -29.27 -0.23
N ILE A 408 -21.21 -28.49 -1.12
CA ILE A 408 -22.14 -27.41 -0.74
C ILE A 408 -23.57 -27.98 -0.69
N GLU A 409 -24.26 -27.68 0.39
CA GLU A 409 -25.68 -28.00 0.60
C GLU A 409 -26.47 -26.71 0.77
N ALA A 410 -27.53 -26.52 -0.07
CA ALA A 410 -28.45 -25.41 0.08
C ALA A 410 -29.36 -25.61 1.28
N ARG A 411 -29.64 -24.51 1.99
CA ARG A 411 -30.59 -24.43 3.11
C ARG A 411 -31.44 -23.18 2.94
N PRO A 412 -32.62 -23.06 3.58
CA PRO A 412 -33.51 -21.91 3.40
C PRO A 412 -32.89 -20.54 3.65
N ASP A 413 -31.84 -20.45 4.49
CA ASP A 413 -31.19 -19.24 4.95
C ASP A 413 -29.74 -19.13 4.48
N GLY A 414 -29.31 -20.02 3.53
CA GLY A 414 -27.95 -19.96 2.95
C GLY A 414 -27.37 -21.30 2.55
N LEU A 415 -26.07 -21.43 2.66
CA LEU A 415 -25.30 -22.59 2.27
C LEU A 415 -24.53 -23.18 3.45
N VAL A 416 -24.24 -24.48 3.41
CA VAL A 416 -23.31 -25.18 4.30
C VAL A 416 -22.30 -25.92 3.45
N VAL A 417 -21.01 -25.83 3.82
CA VAL A 417 -19.95 -26.66 3.24
C VAL A 417 -19.75 -27.86 4.14
N ALA A 418 -20.15 -29.02 3.66
CA ALA A 418 -20.05 -30.27 4.38
C ALA A 418 -18.72 -30.99 4.09
N GLY A 419 -18.28 -31.83 5.05
CA GLY A 419 -17.07 -32.66 4.92
C GLY A 419 -15.77 -31.96 5.36
N THR A 420 -15.85 -30.76 5.91
CA THR A 420 -14.71 -30.01 6.47
C THR A 420 -14.55 -30.32 7.95
N ALA A 421 -13.28 -30.32 8.44
CA ALA A 421 -12.99 -30.51 9.87
C ALA A 421 -13.57 -29.37 10.71
N SER A 422 -13.48 -28.14 10.20
CA SER A 422 -14.11 -26.96 10.79
C SER A 422 -15.37 -26.61 9.98
N PRO A 423 -16.55 -26.46 10.60
CA PRO A 423 -17.78 -26.12 9.90
C PRO A 423 -17.67 -24.77 9.16
N ILE A 424 -18.26 -24.69 7.98
CA ILE A 424 -18.33 -23.45 7.17
C ILE A 424 -19.77 -23.27 6.72
N ALA A 425 -20.33 -22.09 6.97
CA ALA A 425 -21.66 -21.71 6.55
C ALA A 425 -21.66 -20.32 5.91
N LEU A 426 -22.43 -20.16 4.84
CA LEU A 426 -22.71 -18.86 4.23
C LEU A 426 -24.18 -18.51 4.48
N ARG A 427 -24.42 -17.58 5.42
CA ARG A 427 -25.76 -17.06 5.66
C ARG A 427 -26.09 -16.03 4.57
N SER A 428 -27.18 -16.26 3.84
CA SER A 428 -27.61 -15.45 2.71
C SER A 428 -29.14 -15.56 2.51
N PRO A 429 -29.95 -15.06 3.46
CA PRO A 429 -31.38 -15.25 3.45
C PRO A 429 -32.02 -14.65 2.19
N GLY A 430 -32.95 -15.38 1.57
CA GLY A 430 -33.65 -14.97 0.36
C GLY A 430 -32.81 -15.01 -0.92
N THR A 431 -31.58 -15.58 -0.87
CA THR A 431 -30.74 -15.78 -2.05
C THR A 431 -30.95 -17.17 -2.62
N GLU A 432 -31.28 -17.24 -3.90
CA GLU A 432 -31.39 -18.49 -4.64
C GLU A 432 -30.03 -18.85 -5.25
N TRP A 433 -29.51 -20.04 -4.95
CA TRP A 433 -28.19 -20.50 -5.35
C TRP A 433 -28.28 -21.60 -6.40
N GLU A 434 -27.50 -21.42 -7.48
CA GLU A 434 -27.18 -22.47 -8.44
C GLU A 434 -25.91 -23.18 -7.97
N ILE A 435 -25.99 -24.49 -7.69
CA ILE A 435 -24.83 -25.30 -7.26
C ILE A 435 -24.39 -26.15 -8.43
N SER A 436 -23.12 -26.05 -8.78
CA SER A 436 -22.44 -26.81 -9.83
C SER A 436 -21.39 -27.74 -9.23
N TRP A 437 -21.02 -28.76 -9.98
CA TRP A 437 -20.00 -29.75 -9.66
C TRP A 437 -18.94 -29.80 -10.78
N ASP A 438 -17.67 -29.64 -10.43
CA ASP A 438 -16.55 -29.65 -11.39
C ASP A 438 -15.78 -30.99 -11.46
N GLY A 439 -16.27 -32.03 -10.82
CA GLY A 439 -15.63 -33.34 -10.68
C GLY A 439 -14.80 -33.54 -9.41
N GLY A 440 -14.56 -32.48 -8.65
CA GLY A 440 -13.81 -32.50 -7.38
C GLY A 440 -14.47 -31.72 -6.28
N HIS A 441 -15.16 -30.63 -6.62
CA HIS A 441 -15.73 -29.71 -5.64
C HIS A 441 -17.06 -29.12 -6.12
N HIS A 442 -17.93 -28.76 -5.19
CA HIS A 442 -19.06 -27.90 -5.47
C HIS A 442 -18.66 -26.43 -5.51
N SER A 443 -19.32 -25.68 -6.36
CA SER A 443 -19.29 -24.19 -6.41
C SER A 443 -20.72 -23.67 -6.43
N ALA A 444 -20.98 -22.53 -5.85
CA ALA A 444 -22.30 -21.93 -5.80
C ALA A 444 -22.29 -20.53 -6.44
N ARG A 445 -23.29 -20.25 -7.27
CA ARG A 445 -23.48 -18.98 -7.97
C ARG A 445 -24.88 -18.45 -7.70
N ALA A 446 -25.01 -17.15 -7.52
CA ALA A 446 -26.30 -16.48 -7.38
C ALA A 446 -26.29 -15.10 -8.05
N VAL A 447 -27.45 -14.63 -8.46
CA VAL A 447 -27.70 -13.23 -8.85
C VAL A 447 -28.52 -12.56 -7.77
N VAL A 448 -27.92 -11.57 -7.12
CA VAL A 448 -28.60 -10.79 -6.08
C VAL A 448 -28.99 -9.41 -6.61
N ARG A 449 -30.10 -8.87 -6.09
CA ARG A 449 -30.70 -7.59 -6.54
C ARG A 449 -30.85 -6.66 -5.35
N PRO A 450 -29.78 -5.91 -4.97
CA PRO A 450 -29.92 -4.90 -3.93
C PRO A 450 -30.86 -3.79 -4.41
N ALA A 451 -31.52 -3.12 -3.47
CA ALA A 451 -32.39 -1.98 -3.75
C ALA A 451 -32.00 -0.82 -2.81
N PRO A 452 -32.27 0.44 -3.17
CA PRO A 452 -32.03 1.57 -2.30
C PRO A 452 -32.61 1.37 -0.90
N GLY A 453 -31.78 1.45 0.13
CA GLY A 453 -32.16 1.19 1.53
C GLY A 453 -32.42 -0.29 1.89
N ARG A 454 -32.22 -1.22 0.97
CA ARG A 454 -32.34 -2.67 1.19
C ARG A 454 -31.11 -3.42 0.65
N PRO A 455 -29.97 -3.33 1.34
CA PRO A 455 -28.76 -4.05 0.93
C PRO A 455 -28.97 -5.57 1.08
N VAL A 456 -28.23 -6.34 0.29
CA VAL A 456 -28.07 -7.78 0.49
C VAL A 456 -26.85 -8.01 1.38
N VAL A 457 -27.02 -8.78 2.44
CA VAL A 457 -25.96 -9.09 3.41
C VAL A 457 -25.61 -10.56 3.30
N LEU A 458 -24.37 -10.86 3.02
CA LEU A 458 -23.80 -12.19 3.02
C LEU A 458 -22.86 -12.32 4.21
N GLU A 459 -23.04 -13.36 5.03
CA GLU A 459 -22.22 -13.62 6.21
C GLU A 459 -21.55 -14.99 6.06
N LEU A 460 -20.26 -15.01 5.70
CA LEU A 460 -19.46 -16.23 5.70
C LEU A 460 -19.00 -16.50 7.14
N ARG A 461 -19.47 -17.58 7.71
CA ARG A 461 -19.15 -18.02 9.07
C ARG A 461 -18.31 -19.29 9.01
N CYS A 462 -17.13 -19.24 9.61
CA CYS A 462 -16.22 -20.38 9.70
C CYS A 462 -16.01 -20.74 11.18
N GLY A 463 -15.91 -22.03 11.50
CA GLY A 463 -15.90 -22.55 12.87
C GLY A 463 -17.29 -22.82 13.43
N THR A 464 -18.35 -22.64 12.65
CA THR A 464 -19.74 -22.91 13.03
C THR A 464 -20.59 -23.23 11.80
N ASP A 465 -21.65 -24.01 11.97
CA ASP A 465 -22.70 -24.23 10.99
C ASP A 465 -23.98 -23.44 11.29
N ASP A 466 -23.98 -22.61 12.35
CA ASP A 466 -25.08 -21.75 12.73
C ASP A 466 -25.33 -20.65 11.68
N ARG A 467 -26.55 -20.62 11.15
CA ARG A 467 -27.02 -19.62 10.17
C ARG A 467 -28.11 -18.73 10.73
N SER A 468 -28.41 -18.85 12.02
CA SER A 468 -29.43 -18.01 12.66
C SER A 468 -29.08 -16.51 12.52
N PRO A 469 -30.11 -15.65 12.47
CA PRO A 469 -29.91 -14.22 12.45
C PRO A 469 -29.08 -13.78 13.67
N HIS A 470 -28.07 -12.96 13.48
CA HIS A 470 -27.38 -12.35 14.61
C HIS A 470 -28.34 -11.40 15.35
N HIS A 471 -28.31 -11.41 16.68
CA HIS A 471 -29.19 -10.57 17.52
C HIS A 471 -28.92 -9.07 17.36
N VAL A 472 -27.71 -8.66 16.94
CA VAL A 472 -27.38 -7.28 16.58
C VAL A 472 -27.45 -7.12 15.07
N PRO A 473 -28.22 -6.15 14.54
CA PRO A 473 -28.31 -5.87 13.10
C PRO A 473 -26.94 -5.52 12.49
N GLU A 474 -26.73 -5.91 11.21
CA GLU A 474 -25.48 -5.68 10.49
C GLU A 474 -24.97 -4.23 10.56
N PRO A 475 -25.79 -3.19 10.30
CA PRO A 475 -25.29 -1.81 10.34
C PRO A 475 -24.70 -1.42 11.70
N SER A 476 -25.27 -1.93 12.79
CA SER A 476 -24.79 -1.69 14.15
C SER A 476 -23.49 -2.46 14.43
N ARG A 477 -23.38 -3.71 13.95
CA ARG A 477 -22.14 -4.49 14.07
C ARG A 477 -20.99 -3.82 13.33
N ARG A 478 -21.24 -3.38 12.08
CA ARG A 478 -20.26 -2.66 11.28
C ARG A 478 -19.82 -1.36 11.96
N GLN A 479 -20.77 -0.56 12.42
CA GLN A 479 -20.47 0.68 13.14
C GLN A 479 -19.62 0.44 14.40
N LEU A 480 -19.92 -0.62 15.15
CA LEU A 480 -19.14 -1.00 16.32
C LEU A 480 -17.71 -1.45 15.93
N ALA A 481 -17.56 -2.25 14.89
CA ALA A 481 -16.27 -2.68 14.38
C ALA A 481 -15.42 -1.48 13.92
N GLU A 482 -16.01 -0.59 13.13
CA GLU A 482 -15.37 0.65 12.67
C GLU A 482 -14.97 1.56 13.84
N ALA A 483 -15.87 1.74 14.82
CA ALA A 483 -15.61 2.56 16.01
C ALA A 483 -14.46 2.02 16.86
N LEU A 484 -14.27 0.69 16.95
CA LEU A 484 -13.13 0.10 17.67
C LEU A 484 -11.80 0.41 17.00
N TRP A 485 -11.72 0.27 15.66
CA TRP A 485 -10.53 0.60 14.90
C TRP A 485 -10.20 2.10 14.98
N SER A 486 -11.20 2.95 14.71
CA SER A 486 -11.04 4.41 14.74
C SER A 486 -10.67 4.93 16.12
N ARG A 487 -11.27 4.40 17.20
CA ARG A 487 -10.94 4.77 18.56
C ARG A 487 -9.51 4.38 18.92
N TRP A 488 -9.09 3.18 18.56
CA TRP A 488 -7.72 2.75 18.80
C TRP A 488 -6.73 3.61 18.01
N LEU A 489 -6.97 3.83 16.72
CA LEU A 489 -6.12 4.69 15.90
C LEU A 489 -6.06 6.12 16.47
N GLY A 490 -7.18 6.66 16.94
CA GLY A 490 -7.27 7.96 17.58
C GLY A 490 -6.55 8.06 18.94
N SER A 491 -6.16 6.93 19.54
CA SER A 491 -5.33 6.90 20.77
C SER A 491 -3.83 6.95 20.47
N LEU A 492 -3.43 6.80 19.19
CA LEU A 492 -2.02 6.82 18.80
C LEU A 492 -1.52 8.25 18.58
N THR A 493 -0.23 8.43 18.79
CA THR A 493 0.50 9.66 18.41
C THR A 493 1.20 9.41 17.08
N LEU A 494 0.57 9.86 16.00
CA LEU A 494 1.13 9.72 14.66
C LEU A 494 2.13 10.85 14.38
N PRO A 495 3.23 10.61 13.66
CA PRO A 495 4.11 11.66 13.19
C PRO A 495 3.40 12.50 12.10
N ASP A 496 3.78 13.77 11.98
CA ASP A 496 3.27 14.64 10.91
C ASP A 496 3.71 14.19 9.52
N ARG A 497 4.83 13.49 9.44
CA ARG A 497 5.39 12.94 8.20
C ARG A 497 4.61 11.69 7.79
N ASP A 498 3.99 11.71 6.60
CA ASP A 498 3.24 10.60 6.00
C ASP A 498 2.18 9.97 6.94
N ALA A 499 1.52 10.79 7.74
CA ALA A 499 0.58 10.37 8.80
C ALA A 499 -0.49 9.37 8.33
N VAL A 500 -1.00 9.52 7.10
CA VAL A 500 -2.01 8.62 6.52
C VAL A 500 -1.43 7.22 6.29
N LEU A 501 -0.22 7.14 5.75
CA LEU A 501 0.45 5.87 5.49
C LEU A 501 0.92 5.20 6.79
N VAL A 502 1.40 6.00 7.76
CA VAL A 502 1.72 5.52 9.11
C VAL A 502 0.46 4.98 9.82
N ALA A 503 -0.68 5.67 9.70
CA ALA A 503 -1.95 5.20 10.24
C ALA A 503 -2.37 3.84 9.63
N ARG A 504 -2.25 3.69 8.30
CA ARG A 504 -2.51 2.42 7.62
C ARG A 504 -1.54 1.32 8.08
N SER A 505 -0.27 1.64 8.21
CA SER A 505 0.75 0.72 8.71
C SER A 505 0.45 0.26 10.15
N ALA A 506 0.06 1.18 11.03
CA ALA A 506 -0.33 0.83 12.40
C ALA A 506 -1.55 -0.10 12.44
N LEU A 507 -2.60 0.17 11.64
CA LEU A 507 -3.78 -0.68 11.51
C LEU A 507 -3.40 -2.08 10.98
N THR A 508 -2.50 -2.15 10.00
CA THR A 508 -2.00 -3.41 9.44
C THR A 508 -1.24 -4.22 10.49
N LEU A 509 -0.30 -3.60 11.20
CA LEU A 509 0.43 -4.27 12.28
C LEU A 509 -0.50 -4.81 13.37
N ARG A 510 -1.49 -4.02 13.77
CA ARG A 510 -2.49 -4.47 14.74
C ARG A 510 -3.35 -5.61 14.20
N ALA A 511 -3.69 -5.63 12.92
CA ALA A 511 -4.43 -6.74 12.31
C ALA A 511 -3.62 -8.04 12.31
N LEU A 512 -2.28 -7.96 12.22
CA LEU A 512 -1.37 -9.11 12.32
C LEU A 512 -1.17 -9.60 13.76
N CYS A 513 -1.59 -8.84 14.80
CA CYS A 513 -1.59 -9.30 16.19
C CYS A 513 -2.76 -10.26 16.43
N TYR A 514 -2.47 -11.49 16.83
CA TYR A 514 -3.48 -12.52 17.09
C TYR A 514 -4.03 -12.36 18.51
N ALA A 515 -5.27 -11.91 18.62
CA ALA A 515 -5.87 -11.44 19.88
C ALA A 515 -6.06 -12.55 20.92
N ASP A 516 -6.24 -13.79 20.49
CA ASP A 516 -6.54 -14.90 21.42
C ASP A 516 -5.30 -15.34 22.21
N THR A 517 -4.09 -15.14 21.69
CA THR A 517 -2.85 -15.53 22.38
C THR A 517 -1.87 -14.39 22.61
N GLY A 518 -1.92 -13.34 21.78
CA GLY A 518 -0.93 -12.27 21.80
C GLY A 518 0.24 -12.49 20.82
N ALA A 519 0.30 -13.60 20.11
CA ALA A 519 1.28 -13.83 19.04
C ALA A 519 1.13 -12.78 17.93
N ILE A 520 2.21 -12.48 17.21
CA ILE A 520 2.21 -11.54 16.11
C ILE A 520 2.76 -12.22 14.85
N MET A 521 1.97 -12.25 13.79
CA MET A 521 2.37 -12.87 12.53
C MET A 521 3.37 -12.01 11.76
N ALA A 522 4.33 -12.64 11.08
CA ALA A 522 5.26 -11.94 10.22
C ALA A 522 4.56 -11.40 8.95
N ALA A 523 3.63 -12.18 8.38
CA ALA A 523 2.78 -11.76 7.26
C ALA A 523 1.44 -12.50 7.25
N ALA A 524 0.49 -12.03 6.43
CA ALA A 524 -0.83 -12.67 6.29
C ALA A 524 -0.83 -13.87 5.34
N THR A 525 0.24 -14.08 4.56
CA THR A 525 0.29 -15.05 3.46
C THR A 525 1.38 -16.08 3.63
N THR A 526 1.29 -17.12 2.82
CA THR A 526 2.38 -18.04 2.50
C THR A 526 2.71 -17.98 1.02
N SER A 527 3.94 -18.34 0.68
CA SER A 527 4.38 -18.74 -0.66
C SER A 527 4.22 -17.70 -1.77
N LEU A 528 4.12 -16.42 -1.41
CA LEU A 528 4.38 -15.37 -2.38
C LEU A 528 5.88 -15.28 -2.64
N PRO A 529 6.30 -15.18 -3.92
CA PRO A 529 7.70 -15.40 -4.29
C PRO A 529 8.61 -14.21 -4.06
N GLU A 530 9.86 -14.45 -3.65
CA GLU A 530 10.97 -13.47 -3.67
C GLU A 530 11.43 -13.16 -5.11
N THR A 531 11.07 -14.00 -6.07
CA THR A 531 11.23 -13.76 -7.51
C THR A 531 10.15 -14.50 -8.26
N VAL A 532 9.43 -13.81 -9.15
CA VAL A 532 8.35 -14.43 -9.93
C VAL A 532 8.88 -15.59 -10.77
N GLY A 533 8.21 -16.74 -10.66
CA GLY A 533 8.67 -18.00 -11.25
C GLY A 533 9.78 -18.70 -10.47
N GLY A 534 10.23 -18.11 -9.35
CA GLY A 534 11.29 -18.63 -8.50
C GLY A 534 10.83 -19.67 -7.48
N THR A 535 11.79 -20.15 -6.68
CA THR A 535 11.60 -21.24 -5.71
C THR A 535 11.66 -20.77 -4.25
N ARG A 536 11.99 -19.51 -3.99
CA ARG A 536 12.02 -18.91 -2.67
C ARG A 536 10.61 -18.43 -2.28
N ASN A 537 9.83 -19.34 -1.73
CA ASN A 537 8.41 -19.16 -1.41
C ASN A 537 8.18 -19.73 -0.02
N TRP A 538 7.99 -18.89 1.01
CA TRP A 538 8.02 -19.30 2.42
C TRP A 538 6.68 -19.05 3.10
N ASP A 539 6.43 -19.77 4.21
CA ASP A 539 5.24 -19.57 5.02
C ASP A 539 5.52 -18.59 6.17
N TYR A 540 4.94 -17.39 6.12
CA TYR A 540 5.13 -16.32 7.10
C TYR A 540 3.92 -16.07 8.01
N ARG A 541 2.96 -16.97 8.03
CA ARG A 541 1.78 -16.88 8.90
C ARG A 541 2.06 -17.20 10.36
N TYR A 542 3.31 -17.43 10.71
CA TYR A 542 3.80 -17.77 12.05
C TYR A 542 4.34 -16.57 12.80
N CYS A 543 4.66 -16.77 14.08
CA CYS A 543 5.25 -15.76 14.95
C CYS A 543 6.75 -16.00 15.16
N TRP A 544 7.57 -15.08 14.71
CA TRP A 544 8.98 -14.95 15.07
C TRP A 544 9.09 -14.03 16.29
N PRO A 545 9.65 -14.43 17.43
CA PRO A 545 9.79 -13.56 18.60
C PRO A 545 10.56 -12.28 18.32
N ARG A 546 11.53 -12.29 17.41
CA ARG A 546 12.25 -11.12 16.91
C ARG A 546 11.33 -10.14 16.17
N ASP A 547 10.59 -10.62 15.17
CA ASP A 547 9.67 -9.84 14.34
C ASP A 547 8.53 -9.26 15.16
N ALA A 548 8.00 -10.07 16.05
CA ALA A 548 6.94 -9.69 16.98
C ALA A 548 7.41 -8.61 17.96
N ALA A 549 8.63 -8.73 18.50
CA ALA A 549 9.20 -7.70 19.35
C ALA A 549 9.39 -6.37 18.60
N MET A 550 9.88 -6.39 17.36
CA MET A 550 10.04 -5.19 16.55
C MET A 550 8.68 -4.56 16.20
N THR A 551 7.67 -5.38 15.90
CA THR A 551 6.29 -4.93 15.64
C THR A 551 5.69 -4.28 16.87
N ALA A 552 5.79 -4.93 18.03
CA ALA A 552 5.31 -4.41 19.30
C ALA A 552 6.00 -3.07 19.66
N ARG A 553 7.31 -2.96 19.44
CA ARG A 553 8.07 -1.71 19.63
C ARG A 553 7.57 -0.56 18.76
N ALA A 554 7.26 -0.84 17.48
CA ALA A 554 6.69 0.17 16.59
C ALA A 554 5.33 0.66 17.12
N LEU A 555 4.47 -0.23 17.61
CA LEU A 555 3.20 0.15 18.21
C LEU A 555 3.38 0.92 19.55
N VAL A 556 4.32 0.50 20.40
CA VAL A 556 4.68 1.22 21.65
C VAL A 556 5.16 2.64 21.33
N SER A 557 5.97 2.84 20.29
CA SER A 557 6.46 4.15 19.87
C SER A 557 5.34 5.09 19.42
N LEU A 558 4.25 4.54 18.86
CA LEU A 558 3.04 5.28 18.52
C LEU A 558 2.08 5.46 19.70
N GLY A 559 2.32 4.79 20.83
CA GLY A 559 1.53 4.95 22.05
C GLY A 559 0.68 3.75 22.46
N SER A 560 0.61 2.68 21.67
CA SER A 560 -0.12 1.45 22.02
C SER A 560 0.81 0.44 22.68
N THR A 561 0.48 0.01 23.88
CA THR A 561 1.28 -0.95 24.66
C THR A 561 0.59 -2.29 24.87
N ALA A 562 -0.73 -2.35 24.66
CA ALA A 562 -1.52 -3.56 24.90
C ALA A 562 -1.05 -4.76 24.08
N GLU A 563 -0.63 -4.51 22.84
CA GLU A 563 -0.11 -5.53 21.93
C GLU A 563 1.27 -6.05 22.42
N ALA A 564 2.10 -5.17 22.96
CA ALA A 564 3.38 -5.53 23.56
C ALA A 564 3.20 -6.38 24.84
N ASP A 565 2.30 -5.97 25.72
CA ASP A 565 1.97 -6.71 26.95
C ASP A 565 1.41 -8.11 26.62
N ALA A 566 0.52 -8.22 25.62
CA ALA A 566 -0.03 -9.49 25.16
C ALA A 566 1.06 -10.41 24.59
N PHE A 567 1.94 -9.88 23.74
CA PHE A 567 3.05 -10.63 23.17
C PHE A 567 4.03 -11.12 24.26
N LEU A 568 4.40 -10.26 25.20
CA LEU A 568 5.30 -10.66 26.30
C LEU A 568 4.66 -11.73 27.20
N ASN A 569 3.34 -11.68 27.42
CA ASN A 569 2.60 -12.73 28.13
C ASN A 569 2.65 -14.06 27.37
N TRP A 570 2.41 -14.04 26.05
CA TRP A 570 2.52 -15.22 25.20
C TRP A 570 3.93 -15.82 25.24
N LEU A 571 4.97 -14.99 25.12
CA LEU A 571 6.37 -15.44 25.16
C LEU A 571 6.74 -16.04 26.53
N ARG A 572 6.27 -15.45 27.63
CA ARG A 572 6.46 -16.02 28.98
C ARG A 572 5.81 -17.40 29.12
N GLY A 573 4.64 -17.58 28.52
CA GLY A 573 3.98 -18.90 28.46
C GLY A 573 4.84 -19.95 27.78
N ILE A 574 5.48 -19.61 26.65
CA ILE A 574 6.42 -20.49 25.94
C ILE A 574 7.63 -20.82 26.82
N LEU A 575 8.27 -19.80 27.38
CA LEU A 575 9.48 -19.96 28.21
C LEU A 575 9.23 -20.85 29.44
N ALA A 576 8.05 -20.76 30.07
CA ALA A 576 7.67 -21.61 31.17
C ALA A 576 7.59 -23.10 30.81
N GLY A 577 7.36 -23.42 29.55
CA GLY A 577 7.35 -24.80 29.02
C GLY A 577 8.72 -25.30 28.52
N LEU A 578 9.74 -24.43 28.45
CA LEU A 578 11.07 -24.80 27.98
C LEU A 578 11.98 -25.26 29.17
N PRO A 579 12.87 -26.23 28.89
CA PRO A 579 13.82 -26.67 29.93
C PRO A 579 14.84 -25.58 30.34
N ALA A 580 15.10 -24.63 29.42
CA ALA A 580 15.99 -23.50 29.69
C ALA A 580 15.75 -22.40 28.63
N PRO A 581 15.94 -21.10 28.92
CA PRO A 581 15.64 -19.99 28.03
C PRO A 581 16.45 -20.00 26.73
N GLU A 582 17.66 -20.57 26.75
CA GLU A 582 18.50 -20.74 25.57
C GLU A 582 17.95 -21.74 24.55
N ARG A 583 16.86 -22.45 24.86
CA ARG A 583 16.13 -23.33 23.93
C ARG A 583 15.00 -22.64 23.17
N LEU A 584 14.86 -21.33 23.36
CA LEU A 584 13.90 -20.54 22.58
C LEU A 584 14.16 -20.72 21.08
N ARG A 585 13.09 -21.02 20.34
CA ARG A 585 13.15 -21.26 18.91
C ARG A 585 12.96 -19.94 18.14
N PRO A 586 13.46 -19.85 16.89
CA PRO A 586 13.25 -18.69 16.03
C PRO A 586 11.78 -18.42 15.66
N VAL A 587 10.96 -19.48 15.58
CA VAL A 587 9.58 -19.36 15.11
C VAL A 587 8.65 -20.33 15.84
N TYR A 588 7.41 -19.87 16.05
CA TYR A 588 6.32 -20.61 16.71
C TYR A 588 5.01 -20.45 15.94
N ALA A 589 4.11 -21.43 16.06
CA ALA A 589 2.71 -21.24 15.72
C ALA A 589 2.03 -20.24 16.66
N LEU A 590 0.84 -19.76 16.31
CA LEU A 590 0.17 -18.70 17.09
C LEU A 590 -0.25 -19.15 18.49
N ASP A 591 -0.46 -20.46 18.68
CA ASP A 591 -0.75 -21.07 19.98
C ASP A 591 0.51 -21.31 20.86
N GLY A 592 1.70 -20.98 20.35
CA GLY A 592 2.98 -21.20 21.02
C GLY A 592 3.60 -22.58 20.80
N SER A 593 2.97 -23.44 20.03
CA SER A 593 3.55 -24.74 19.62
C SER A 593 4.64 -24.56 18.56
N ALA A 594 5.42 -25.61 18.29
CA ALA A 594 6.35 -25.60 17.18
C ALA A 594 5.59 -25.51 15.84
N PRO A 595 6.08 -24.76 14.83
CA PRO A 595 5.50 -24.82 13.50
C PRO A 595 5.56 -26.25 12.97
N GLY A 596 4.58 -26.62 12.15
CA GLY A 596 4.60 -27.90 11.43
C GLY A 596 5.84 -28.04 10.54
N PRO A 597 6.17 -29.25 10.11
CA PRO A 597 7.25 -29.47 9.17
C PRO A 597 6.96 -28.70 7.87
N GLU A 598 8.02 -28.20 7.22
CA GLU A 598 7.88 -27.58 5.90
C GLU A 598 7.39 -28.66 4.93
N ALA A 599 6.20 -28.46 4.37
CA ALA A 599 5.56 -29.35 3.42
C ALA A 599 5.17 -28.60 2.14
N VAL A 600 5.06 -29.35 1.03
CA VAL A 600 4.74 -28.79 -0.28
C VAL A 600 3.31 -29.16 -0.67
N ILE A 601 2.58 -28.20 -1.22
CA ILE A 601 1.26 -28.40 -1.82
C ILE A 601 1.41 -28.47 -3.33
N ASP A 602 1.61 -29.70 -3.85
CA ASP A 602 1.91 -29.92 -5.26
C ASP A 602 0.74 -29.59 -6.20
N THR A 603 -0.48 -29.55 -5.68
CA THR A 603 -1.70 -29.27 -6.46
C THR A 603 -1.83 -27.82 -6.88
N LEU A 604 -1.11 -26.89 -6.23
CA LEU A 604 -1.16 -25.48 -6.55
C LEU A 604 0.01 -25.06 -7.45
N PRO A 605 -0.25 -24.28 -8.52
CA PRO A 605 0.80 -23.76 -9.41
C PRO A 605 1.69 -22.70 -8.79
N GLY A 606 1.30 -22.13 -7.64
CA GLY A 606 1.94 -20.96 -7.03
C GLY A 606 1.58 -19.63 -7.72
N TYR A 607 1.83 -18.52 -7.03
CA TYR A 607 1.61 -17.17 -7.55
C TYR A 607 2.40 -16.98 -8.86
N ALA A 608 1.69 -16.66 -9.94
CA ALA A 608 2.27 -16.50 -11.28
C ALA A 608 3.23 -17.66 -11.67
N GLY A 609 2.88 -18.90 -11.30
CA GLY A 609 3.68 -20.10 -11.60
C GLY A 609 4.88 -20.31 -10.69
N SER A 610 5.00 -19.59 -9.59
CA SER A 610 6.13 -19.69 -8.65
C SER A 610 5.96 -20.89 -7.71
N ARG A 611 6.74 -21.93 -7.93
CA ARG A 611 6.72 -23.17 -7.15
C ARG A 611 7.98 -23.35 -6.31
N PRO A 612 7.91 -24.12 -5.20
CA PRO A 612 6.75 -24.80 -4.63
C PRO A 612 5.84 -23.87 -3.80
N VAL A 613 4.59 -24.27 -3.60
CA VAL A 613 3.74 -23.72 -2.54
C VAL A 613 4.04 -24.48 -1.26
N ARG A 614 4.41 -23.76 -0.18
CA ARG A 614 4.82 -24.33 1.09
C ARG A 614 3.87 -24.00 2.22
N VAL A 615 3.78 -24.91 3.18
CA VAL A 615 3.19 -24.70 4.50
C VAL A 615 4.16 -25.21 5.55
N GLY A 616 4.13 -24.62 6.75
CA GLY A 616 5.15 -24.86 7.77
C GLY A 616 6.45 -24.11 7.47
N ASN A 617 7.38 -24.11 8.44
CA ASN A 617 8.63 -23.38 8.29
C ASN A 617 9.79 -24.11 9.00
N LEU A 618 10.83 -24.42 8.25
CA LEU A 618 12.01 -25.15 8.74
C LEU A 618 12.86 -24.32 9.71
N ALA A 619 12.75 -22.99 9.70
CA ALA A 619 13.49 -22.11 10.60
C ALA A 619 13.26 -22.47 12.08
N GLY A 620 12.14 -23.11 12.42
CA GLY A 620 11.88 -23.62 13.78
C GLY A 620 12.93 -24.60 14.32
N GLN A 621 13.81 -25.13 13.46
CA GLN A 621 14.91 -26.02 13.84
C GLN A 621 16.28 -25.32 13.92
N GLN A 622 16.34 -24.04 13.53
CA GLN A 622 17.57 -23.26 13.52
C GLN A 622 17.92 -22.68 14.89
N VAL A 623 19.13 -22.18 15.00
CA VAL A 623 19.60 -21.36 16.11
C VAL A 623 19.77 -19.93 15.65
N GLN A 624 19.13 -18.96 16.31
CA GLN A 624 19.26 -17.55 16.03
C GLN A 624 19.44 -16.78 17.35
N LEU A 625 20.59 -16.14 17.53
CA LEU A 625 20.96 -15.50 18.79
C LEU A 625 20.46 -14.06 18.91
N ASP A 626 20.01 -13.46 17.83
CA ASP A 626 19.50 -12.09 17.77
C ASP A 626 18.13 -11.91 18.45
N ILE A 627 17.39 -13.00 18.65
CA ILE A 627 16.06 -13.00 19.28
C ILE A 627 16.14 -12.40 20.69
N PHE A 628 17.17 -12.75 21.47
CA PHE A 628 17.31 -12.31 22.86
C PHE A 628 17.39 -10.78 22.96
N GLY A 629 18.17 -10.15 22.06
CA GLY A 629 18.31 -8.70 22.00
C GLY A 629 17.01 -8.00 21.66
N ALA A 630 16.27 -8.51 20.69
CA ALA A 630 15.00 -7.92 20.25
C ALA A 630 13.95 -7.90 21.37
N VAL A 631 13.85 -8.97 22.14
CA VAL A 631 12.93 -9.07 23.29
C VAL A 631 13.32 -8.10 24.41
N VAL A 632 14.60 -8.05 24.80
CA VAL A 632 15.06 -7.13 25.85
C VAL A 632 14.88 -5.67 25.43
N GLU A 633 15.09 -5.37 24.17
CA GLU A 633 14.89 -4.02 23.63
C GLU A 633 13.42 -3.58 23.67
N LEU A 634 12.46 -4.49 23.48
CA LEU A 634 11.05 -4.21 23.70
C LEU A 634 10.75 -3.87 25.16
N VAL A 635 11.28 -4.67 26.11
CA VAL A 635 11.09 -4.39 27.55
C VAL A 635 11.75 -3.06 27.95
N TYR A 636 12.89 -2.73 27.35
CA TYR A 636 13.54 -1.42 27.54
C TYR A 636 12.63 -0.27 27.08
N ASP A 637 12.02 -0.35 25.92
CA ASP A 637 11.12 0.70 25.41
C ASP A 637 9.89 0.88 26.33
N LEU A 638 9.34 -0.22 26.87
CA LEU A 638 8.27 -0.18 27.87
C LEU A 638 8.74 0.46 29.19
N ALA A 639 9.94 0.10 29.68
CA ALA A 639 10.52 0.68 30.89
C ALA A 639 10.79 2.19 30.73
N VAL A 640 11.22 2.62 29.54
CA VAL A 640 11.36 4.05 29.21
C VAL A 640 10.02 4.77 29.26
N ARG A 641 8.97 4.13 28.74
CA ARG A 641 7.62 4.73 28.68
C ARG A 641 6.95 4.80 30.03
N TYR A 642 7.03 3.73 30.84
CA TYR A 642 6.37 3.64 32.15
C TYR A 642 7.20 4.19 33.31
N GLY A 643 8.51 4.35 33.13
CA GLY A 643 9.45 4.71 34.18
C GLY A 643 9.72 3.59 35.21
N GLN A 644 9.21 2.39 34.95
CA GLN A 644 9.33 1.19 35.80
C GLN A 644 9.25 -0.07 34.94
N VAL A 645 9.67 -1.20 35.52
CA VAL A 645 9.54 -2.52 34.89
C VAL A 645 8.84 -3.44 35.90
N SER A 646 7.96 -4.34 35.44
CA SER A 646 7.32 -5.34 36.30
C SER A 646 8.31 -6.44 36.71
N ASP A 647 8.06 -7.12 37.83
CA ASP A 647 8.89 -8.26 38.23
C ASP A 647 8.91 -9.37 37.17
N ALA A 648 7.78 -9.58 36.47
CA ALA A 648 7.67 -10.58 35.44
C ALA A 648 8.49 -10.20 34.17
N ASP A 649 8.50 -8.93 33.80
CA ASP A 649 9.30 -8.44 32.65
C ASP A 649 10.78 -8.40 33.01
N TRP A 650 11.12 -8.04 34.28
CA TRP A 650 12.50 -8.11 34.75
C TRP A 650 13.02 -9.54 34.76
N ALA A 651 12.24 -10.51 35.25
CA ALA A 651 12.60 -11.92 35.20
C ALA A 651 12.80 -12.42 33.76
N LEU A 652 11.99 -11.93 32.80
CA LEU A 652 12.16 -12.21 31.38
C LEU A 652 13.50 -11.64 30.86
N VAL A 653 13.84 -10.39 31.20
CA VAL A 653 15.12 -9.75 30.83
C VAL A 653 16.30 -10.57 31.37
N VAL A 654 16.26 -10.97 32.63
CA VAL A 654 17.30 -11.82 33.27
C VAL A 654 17.44 -13.13 32.47
N SER A 655 16.33 -13.81 32.18
CA SER A 655 16.33 -15.06 31.41
C SER A 655 16.98 -14.91 30.01
N MET A 656 16.70 -13.78 29.30
CA MET A 656 17.33 -13.50 28.02
C MET A 656 18.83 -13.23 28.16
N CYS A 657 19.24 -12.48 29.18
CA CYS A 657 20.65 -12.21 29.44
C CYS A 657 21.43 -13.49 29.85
N ASP A 658 20.80 -14.38 30.56
CA ASP A 658 21.36 -15.70 30.91
C ASP A 658 21.59 -16.57 29.66
N ALA A 659 20.63 -16.57 28.75
CA ALA A 659 20.77 -17.26 27.47
C ALA A 659 21.94 -16.67 26.65
N VAL A 660 22.01 -15.34 26.57
CA VAL A 660 23.14 -14.65 25.92
C VAL A 660 24.48 -15.04 26.59
N ALA A 661 24.57 -14.98 27.91
CA ALA A 661 25.82 -15.28 28.63
C ALA A 661 26.35 -16.68 28.32
N ARG A 662 25.44 -17.66 28.13
CA ARG A 662 25.81 -19.04 27.79
C ARG A 662 26.20 -19.25 26.31
N ARG A 663 25.52 -18.53 25.38
CA ARG A 663 25.53 -18.90 23.97
C ARG A 663 26.18 -17.87 23.00
N TRP A 664 26.43 -16.65 23.41
CA TRP A 664 26.88 -15.59 22.49
C TRP A 664 28.15 -15.92 21.70
N ARG A 665 28.97 -16.88 22.20
CA ARG A 665 30.17 -17.38 21.49
C ARG A 665 29.90 -18.46 20.46
N GLU A 666 28.64 -18.95 20.37
CA GLU A 666 28.28 -19.97 19.39
C GLU A 666 28.03 -19.32 18.02
N PRO A 667 28.28 -20.02 16.91
CA PRO A 667 27.76 -19.63 15.61
C PRO A 667 26.25 -19.87 15.52
N ASP A 668 25.58 -19.18 14.62
CA ASP A 668 24.13 -19.29 14.42
C ASP A 668 23.77 -19.17 12.91
N HIS A 669 22.46 -19.19 12.58
CA HIS A 669 21.98 -19.07 11.19
C HIS A 669 21.67 -17.61 10.80
N GLY A 670 21.86 -16.65 11.71
CA GLY A 670 21.63 -15.23 11.49
C GLY A 670 20.15 -14.86 11.33
N ILE A 671 19.90 -13.56 11.18
CA ILE A 671 18.57 -13.00 10.99
C ILE A 671 17.89 -13.46 9.70
N TRP A 672 18.67 -13.80 8.69
CA TRP A 672 18.16 -14.17 7.36
C TRP A 672 17.92 -15.67 7.18
N GLU A 673 18.15 -16.47 8.22
CA GLU A 673 17.82 -17.91 8.23
C GLU A 673 18.60 -18.70 7.19
N GLU A 674 19.89 -18.34 6.99
CA GLU A 674 20.73 -18.97 6.01
C GLU A 674 20.72 -20.51 6.13
N ARG A 675 20.59 -21.20 5.00
CA ARG A 675 20.54 -22.68 4.94
C ARG A 675 21.92 -23.30 4.68
N ILE A 676 22.96 -22.66 5.19
CA ILE A 676 24.34 -23.10 5.16
C ILE A 676 24.84 -23.45 6.57
N VAL A 677 26.11 -23.79 6.70
CA VAL A 677 26.75 -24.04 8.02
C VAL A 677 26.65 -22.78 8.87
N PRO A 678 26.24 -22.88 10.16
CA PRO A 678 26.16 -21.74 11.08
C PRO A 678 27.47 -20.95 11.14
N ARG A 679 27.34 -19.61 11.13
CA ARG A 679 28.46 -18.65 11.17
C ARG A 679 28.35 -17.72 12.38
N HIS A 680 29.40 -16.98 12.70
CA HIS A 680 29.36 -15.90 13.68
C HIS A 680 28.84 -14.64 13.00
N HIS A 681 27.52 -14.51 12.85
CA HIS A 681 26.91 -13.35 12.22
C HIS A 681 27.13 -12.08 13.06
N VAL A 682 27.61 -11.01 12.43
CA VAL A 682 27.87 -9.73 13.11
C VAL A 682 26.59 -9.20 13.75
N HIS A 683 25.46 -9.23 13.03
CA HIS A 683 24.17 -8.79 13.56
C HIS A 683 23.77 -9.57 14.82
N SER A 684 23.88 -10.88 14.81
CA SER A 684 23.54 -11.71 15.99
C SER A 684 24.38 -11.35 17.22
N LYS A 685 25.66 -11.06 17.02
CA LYS A 685 26.54 -10.64 18.13
C LYS A 685 26.21 -9.23 18.62
N VAL A 686 25.89 -8.32 17.71
CA VAL A 686 25.39 -6.99 18.06
C VAL A 686 24.12 -7.09 18.90
N MET A 687 23.18 -7.97 18.50
CA MET A 687 21.93 -8.16 19.27
C MET A 687 22.16 -8.84 20.63
N CYS A 688 23.15 -9.72 20.76
CA CYS A 688 23.62 -10.20 22.07
C CYS A 688 24.15 -9.05 22.95
N TRP A 689 24.91 -8.12 22.37
CA TRP A 689 25.35 -6.90 23.05
C TRP A 689 24.16 -6.03 23.46
N VAL A 690 23.18 -5.84 22.55
CA VAL A 690 21.94 -5.08 22.83
C VAL A 690 21.20 -5.64 24.03
N ALA A 691 21.03 -6.95 24.13
CA ALA A 691 20.38 -7.58 25.28
C ALA A 691 21.00 -7.13 26.61
N ILE A 692 22.31 -7.23 26.72
CA ILE A 692 23.04 -6.89 27.96
C ILE A 692 23.06 -5.37 28.19
N ASP A 693 23.27 -4.56 27.16
CA ASP A 693 23.28 -3.09 27.29
C ASP A 693 21.92 -2.56 27.75
N ARG A 694 20.83 -3.05 27.13
CA ARG A 694 19.47 -2.61 27.50
C ARG A 694 19.07 -3.11 28.91
N ALA A 695 19.48 -4.32 29.28
CA ALA A 695 19.27 -4.83 30.65
C ALA A 695 19.93 -3.94 31.70
N ILE A 696 21.19 -3.52 31.48
CA ILE A 696 21.90 -2.58 32.36
C ILE A 696 21.12 -1.25 32.43
N ARG A 697 20.70 -0.70 31.32
CA ARG A 697 19.96 0.57 31.25
C ARG A 697 18.59 0.48 31.93
N ILE A 698 17.90 -0.67 31.84
CA ILE A 698 16.64 -0.91 32.54
C ILE A 698 16.92 -0.86 34.07
N ALA A 699 17.95 -1.57 34.50
CA ALA A 699 18.35 -1.62 35.91
C ALA A 699 18.68 -0.23 36.50
N GLU A 700 19.50 0.55 35.75
CA GLU A 700 19.85 1.93 36.11
C GLU A 700 18.61 2.85 36.17
N ARG A 701 17.70 2.71 35.23
CA ARG A 701 16.52 3.58 35.11
C ARG A 701 15.48 3.29 36.21
N CYS A 702 15.32 2.01 36.55
CA CYS A 702 14.29 1.54 37.46
C CYS A 702 14.83 1.32 38.89
N ASP A 703 16.07 1.72 39.17
CA ASP A 703 16.78 1.54 40.45
C ASP A 703 16.76 0.06 40.94
N ILE A 704 17.06 -0.86 40.03
CA ILE A 704 17.16 -2.29 40.28
C ILE A 704 18.64 -2.70 40.28
N ALA A 705 19.04 -3.60 41.15
CA ALA A 705 20.38 -4.14 41.12
C ALA A 705 20.62 -4.97 39.85
N ALA A 706 21.54 -4.51 38.98
CA ALA A 706 21.99 -5.29 37.84
C ALA A 706 22.94 -6.42 38.29
N ASP A 707 22.99 -7.50 37.49
CA ASP A 707 23.99 -8.54 37.68
C ASP A 707 25.40 -7.95 37.51
N PRO A 708 26.30 -8.04 38.51
CA PRO A 708 27.65 -7.47 38.40
C PRO A 708 28.49 -8.04 37.25
N PHE A 709 28.12 -9.17 36.68
CA PHE A 709 28.79 -9.78 35.53
C PHE A 709 28.46 -9.08 34.20
N TRP A 710 27.28 -8.45 34.05
CA TRP A 710 26.82 -7.86 32.80
C TRP A 710 27.74 -6.77 32.20
N PRO A 711 28.31 -5.82 32.99
CA PRO A 711 29.22 -4.82 32.44
C PRO A 711 30.46 -5.44 31.74
N GLY A 712 31.03 -6.47 32.36
CA GLY A 712 32.14 -7.23 31.77
C GLY A 712 31.74 -8.01 30.52
N LEU A 713 30.57 -8.63 30.53
CA LEU A 713 30.02 -9.35 29.40
C LEU A 713 29.74 -8.42 28.22
N ARG A 714 29.10 -7.26 28.49
CA ARG A 714 28.86 -6.22 27.47
C ARG A 714 30.16 -5.78 26.80
N ALA A 715 31.18 -5.49 27.61
CA ALA A 715 32.48 -5.09 27.09
C ALA A 715 33.16 -6.19 26.25
N ALA A 716 33.06 -7.44 26.68
CA ALA A 716 33.62 -8.59 25.98
C ALA A 716 32.96 -8.79 24.60
N ILE A 717 31.63 -8.73 24.52
CA ILE A 717 30.89 -8.86 23.25
C ILE A 717 31.24 -7.70 22.31
N ALA A 718 31.29 -6.46 22.82
CA ALA A 718 31.66 -5.31 22.01
C ALA A 718 33.08 -5.46 21.42
N ALA A 719 34.05 -5.84 22.26
CA ALA A 719 35.43 -6.05 21.81
C ALA A 719 35.54 -7.13 20.73
N ASP A 720 34.77 -8.21 20.85
CA ASP A 720 34.74 -9.31 19.89
C ASP A 720 34.15 -8.86 18.54
N VAL A 721 33.02 -8.16 18.55
CA VAL A 721 32.40 -7.59 17.34
C VAL A 721 33.36 -6.63 16.64
N LEU A 722 34.02 -5.76 17.37
CA LEU A 722 34.94 -4.78 16.80
C LEU A 722 36.23 -5.42 16.24
N ALA A 723 36.66 -6.53 16.84
CA ALA A 723 37.87 -7.23 16.41
C ALA A 723 37.66 -8.12 15.17
N TYR A 724 36.53 -8.80 15.09
CA TYR A 724 36.31 -9.84 14.06
C TYR A 724 35.24 -9.48 13.05
N GLY A 725 34.38 -8.55 13.34
CA GLY A 725 33.29 -8.11 12.45
C GLY A 725 33.71 -7.05 11.43
N TRP A 726 34.75 -6.28 11.74
CA TRP A 726 35.32 -5.27 10.83
C TRP A 726 36.29 -5.91 9.84
N ASN A 727 36.23 -5.50 8.59
CA ASN A 727 37.17 -5.95 7.55
C ASN A 727 37.87 -4.77 6.90
N ASP A 728 39.21 -4.71 7.09
CA ASP A 728 40.05 -3.61 6.57
C ASP A 728 40.15 -3.61 5.03
N THR A 729 39.92 -4.73 4.36
CA THR A 729 40.00 -4.79 2.89
C THR A 729 38.83 -4.09 2.23
N ILE A 730 37.60 -4.34 2.73
CA ILE A 730 36.38 -3.74 2.19
C ILE A 730 35.92 -2.50 2.98
N GLN A 731 36.64 -2.16 4.05
CA GLN A 731 36.35 -1.00 4.92
C GLN A 731 34.91 -0.99 5.43
N ALA A 732 34.39 -2.14 5.89
CA ALA A 732 33.03 -2.28 6.38
C ALA A 732 32.93 -3.37 7.45
N PHE A 733 31.89 -3.32 8.29
CA PHE A 733 31.40 -4.48 9.02
C PHE A 733 30.70 -5.42 8.05
N THR A 734 30.97 -6.72 8.22
CA THR A 734 30.59 -7.78 7.27
C THR A 734 29.40 -8.60 7.78
N ALA A 735 28.86 -9.50 6.93
CA ALA A 735 27.81 -10.43 7.28
C ALA A 735 28.18 -11.32 8.49
N ALA A 736 29.40 -11.85 8.48
CA ALA A 736 29.90 -12.72 9.53
C ALA A 736 31.36 -12.39 9.85
N TYR A 737 31.87 -12.89 10.99
CA TYR A 737 33.27 -12.70 11.41
C TYR A 737 34.24 -13.18 10.34
N ASN A 738 35.28 -12.39 10.10
CA ASN A 738 36.33 -12.65 9.12
C ASN A 738 35.83 -12.89 7.68
N SER A 739 34.63 -12.37 7.36
CA SER A 739 34.06 -12.40 6.01
C SER A 739 34.43 -11.17 5.19
N THR A 740 34.19 -11.21 3.89
CA THR A 740 34.25 -10.06 2.96
C THR A 740 32.85 -9.74 2.40
N GLU A 741 31.82 -10.47 2.81
CA GLU A 741 30.45 -10.31 2.35
C GLU A 741 29.77 -9.14 3.08
N LEU A 742 29.07 -8.29 2.31
CA LEU A 742 28.25 -7.21 2.87
C LEU A 742 26.87 -7.77 3.25
N ASP A 743 26.35 -7.23 4.34
CA ASP A 743 24.97 -7.46 4.82
C ASP A 743 24.40 -6.14 5.32
N ALA A 744 23.17 -5.82 4.92
CA ALA A 744 22.46 -4.62 5.39
C ALA A 744 22.25 -4.64 6.92
N ALA A 745 22.12 -5.82 7.53
CA ALA A 745 21.99 -5.95 8.98
C ALA A 745 23.25 -5.49 9.75
N SER A 746 24.41 -5.39 9.08
CA SER A 746 25.63 -4.84 9.69
C SER A 746 25.49 -3.35 10.08
N LEU A 747 24.53 -2.61 9.51
CA LEU A 747 24.18 -1.25 9.93
C LEU A 747 23.81 -1.15 11.42
N HIS A 748 23.40 -2.27 12.00
CA HIS A 748 23.06 -2.33 13.44
C HIS A 748 24.22 -2.05 14.37
N VAL A 749 25.48 -2.09 13.92
CA VAL A 749 26.63 -1.65 14.74
C VAL A 749 26.49 -0.19 15.19
N GLY A 750 25.90 0.67 14.35
CA GLY A 750 25.58 2.06 14.71
C GLY A 750 24.13 2.25 15.16
N LEU A 751 23.17 1.60 14.50
CA LEU A 751 21.73 1.72 14.83
C LEU A 751 21.41 1.28 16.24
N SER A 752 22.14 0.30 16.79
CA SER A 752 22.01 -0.19 18.17
C SER A 752 22.67 0.72 19.22
N GLY A 753 23.62 1.57 18.80
CA GLY A 753 24.46 2.39 19.64
C GLY A 753 25.72 1.66 20.18
N LEU A 754 26.09 0.52 19.59
CA LEU A 754 27.35 -0.15 19.90
C LEU A 754 28.55 0.73 19.48
N LEU A 755 28.45 1.36 18.31
CA LEU A 755 29.37 2.37 17.82
C LEU A 755 28.74 3.76 17.84
N ASP A 756 29.55 4.78 18.10
CA ASP A 756 29.15 6.17 17.91
C ASP A 756 28.85 6.42 16.41
N PRO A 757 27.78 7.11 16.06
CA PRO A 757 27.51 7.48 14.67
C PRO A 757 28.64 8.24 13.98
N ALA A 758 29.49 8.95 14.72
CA ALA A 758 30.67 9.67 14.19
C ALA A 758 31.89 8.75 13.98
N ASP A 759 31.87 7.50 14.44
CA ASP A 759 32.98 6.54 14.22
C ASP A 759 33.10 6.27 12.72
N HIS A 760 34.35 6.44 12.21
CA HIS A 760 34.64 6.27 10.79
C HIS A 760 34.28 4.89 10.24
N ARG A 761 34.29 3.84 11.07
CA ARG A 761 33.91 2.49 10.66
C ARG A 761 32.40 2.36 10.41
N PHE A 762 31.58 3.05 11.20
CA PHE A 762 30.15 3.12 10.93
C PHE A 762 29.87 3.88 9.64
N GLN A 763 30.48 5.06 9.45
CA GLN A 763 30.35 5.87 8.23
C GLN A 763 30.78 5.08 6.99
N ALA A 764 31.89 4.37 7.07
CA ALA A 764 32.38 3.54 5.99
C ALA A 764 31.45 2.34 5.69
N THR A 765 30.89 1.72 6.74
CA THR A 765 29.89 0.64 6.57
C THR A 765 28.63 1.14 5.87
N VAL A 766 28.12 2.32 6.23
CA VAL A 766 26.97 2.95 5.53
C VAL A 766 27.29 3.15 4.05
N ALA A 767 28.46 3.69 3.73
CA ALA A 767 28.90 3.90 2.34
C ALA A 767 29.07 2.57 1.57
N ALA A 768 29.59 1.53 2.21
CA ALA A 768 29.77 0.21 1.59
C ALA A 768 28.43 -0.48 1.32
N VAL A 769 27.46 -0.43 2.27
CA VAL A 769 26.11 -0.95 2.09
C VAL A 769 25.39 -0.21 0.99
N GLU A 770 25.48 1.11 0.95
CA GLU A 770 24.93 1.93 -0.13
C GLU A 770 25.48 1.51 -1.49
N ALA A 771 26.77 1.45 -1.63
CA ALA A 771 27.44 1.13 -2.91
C ALA A 771 27.22 -0.33 -3.35
N GLY A 772 27.15 -1.28 -2.40
CA GLY A 772 27.10 -2.71 -2.70
C GLY A 772 25.69 -3.31 -2.72
N LEU A 773 24.77 -2.76 -1.93
CA LEU A 773 23.45 -3.37 -1.71
C LEU A 773 22.29 -2.50 -2.15
N ARG A 774 22.43 -1.17 -2.28
CA ARG A 774 21.36 -0.31 -2.81
C ARG A 774 21.28 -0.47 -4.33
N ALA A 775 20.05 -0.67 -4.84
CA ALA A 775 19.75 -0.70 -6.27
C ALA A 775 18.38 -0.07 -6.51
N GLY A 776 18.31 0.95 -7.37
CA GLY A 776 17.09 1.72 -7.54
C GLY A 776 16.62 2.31 -6.21
N GLY A 777 15.36 2.12 -5.89
CA GLY A 777 14.72 2.60 -4.66
C GLY A 777 14.75 1.64 -3.48
N THR A 778 15.58 0.58 -3.51
CA THR A 778 15.55 -0.49 -2.51
C THR A 778 16.95 -0.96 -2.12
N VAL A 779 17.04 -1.72 -1.02
CA VAL A 779 18.29 -2.26 -0.49
C VAL A 779 18.18 -3.77 -0.32
N TYR A 780 19.08 -4.51 -0.94
CA TYR A 780 19.17 -5.97 -0.78
C TYR A 780 19.68 -6.35 0.61
N ARG A 781 19.26 -7.50 1.13
CA ARG A 781 19.80 -8.05 2.38
C ARG A 781 21.32 -8.24 2.28
N TYR A 782 21.73 -8.96 1.26
CA TYR A 782 23.10 -9.34 0.89
C TYR A 782 23.15 -9.74 -0.60
N ARG A 783 24.34 -10.06 -1.09
CA ARG A 783 24.52 -10.63 -2.44
C ARG A 783 25.37 -11.91 -2.42
N GLY A 784 25.64 -12.44 -1.21
CA GLY A 784 26.36 -13.69 -1.00
C GLY A 784 25.52 -14.92 -1.31
N ASP A 785 26.15 -16.10 -1.28
CA ASP A 785 25.49 -17.40 -1.39
C ASP A 785 24.95 -17.83 -0.02
N ASP A 786 23.64 -18.00 0.09
CA ASP A 786 22.90 -18.42 1.29
C ASP A 786 22.50 -19.90 1.27
N GLY A 787 22.98 -20.64 0.25
CA GLY A 787 22.64 -22.04 0.04
C GLY A 787 21.26 -22.29 -0.58
N LEU A 788 20.58 -21.24 -1.06
CA LEU A 788 19.27 -21.31 -1.70
C LEU A 788 19.37 -20.97 -3.19
N PRO A 789 18.64 -21.67 -4.07
CA PRO A 789 18.61 -21.35 -5.48
C PRO A 789 17.81 -20.06 -5.75
N GLY A 790 18.15 -19.36 -6.83
CA GLY A 790 17.40 -18.20 -7.31
C GLY A 790 17.95 -16.87 -6.82
N ARG A 791 17.16 -15.81 -7.05
CA ARG A 791 17.43 -14.43 -6.65
C ARG A 791 16.29 -13.93 -5.78
N GLU A 792 16.50 -12.80 -5.15
CA GLU A 792 15.51 -12.07 -4.34
C GLU A 792 15.40 -10.61 -4.81
N GLY A 793 14.37 -9.91 -4.35
CA GLY A 793 14.24 -8.46 -4.46
C GLY A 793 15.01 -7.73 -3.36
N GLY A 794 14.91 -6.39 -3.34
CA GLY A 794 15.41 -5.61 -2.22
C GLY A 794 14.37 -5.55 -1.10
N PHE A 795 14.83 -5.66 0.14
CA PHE A 795 13.98 -5.69 1.33
C PHE A 795 13.58 -4.29 1.78
N HIS A 796 12.29 -4.08 2.01
CA HIS A 796 11.82 -2.81 2.55
C HIS A 796 12.38 -2.51 3.95
N LEU A 797 12.59 -3.53 4.78
CA LEU A 797 13.23 -3.37 6.10
C LEU A 797 14.68 -2.89 5.96
N CYS A 798 15.47 -3.47 5.05
CA CYS A 798 16.84 -3.06 4.80
C CYS A 798 16.92 -1.62 4.25
N THR A 799 15.96 -1.26 3.38
CA THR A 799 15.79 0.11 2.89
C THR A 799 15.53 1.07 4.05
N ALA A 800 14.66 0.71 4.98
CA ALA A 800 14.37 1.51 6.17
C ALA A 800 15.61 1.63 7.09
N TRP A 801 16.39 0.58 7.28
CA TRP A 801 17.63 0.65 8.06
C TRP A 801 18.66 1.59 7.43
N LEU A 802 18.77 1.62 6.10
CA LEU A 802 19.67 2.56 5.42
C LEU A 802 19.16 4.00 5.58
N VAL A 803 17.86 4.27 5.52
CA VAL A 803 17.26 5.58 5.83
C VAL A 803 17.64 6.01 7.26
N GLU A 804 17.47 5.13 8.24
CA GLU A 804 17.85 5.42 9.63
C GLU A 804 19.37 5.65 9.78
N ALA A 805 20.19 4.88 9.07
CA ALA A 805 21.64 5.02 9.08
C ALA A 805 22.09 6.35 8.46
N TYR A 806 21.49 6.79 7.36
CA TYR A 806 21.73 8.12 6.78
C TYR A 806 21.38 9.23 7.77
N LEU A 807 20.26 9.12 8.48
CA LEU A 807 19.90 10.09 9.51
C LEU A 807 20.94 10.14 10.64
N LEU A 808 21.46 9.01 11.10
CA LEU A 808 22.53 8.95 12.10
C LEU A 808 23.83 9.54 11.56
N ALA A 809 24.14 9.30 10.30
CA ALA A 809 25.33 9.83 9.62
C ALA A 809 25.21 11.33 9.26
N GLY A 810 24.06 11.98 9.54
CA GLY A 810 23.84 13.38 9.20
C GLY A 810 23.41 13.64 7.74
N ARG A 811 23.20 12.59 6.93
CA ARG A 811 22.82 12.63 5.51
C ARG A 811 21.30 12.70 5.36
N THR A 812 20.73 13.86 5.68
CA THR A 812 19.27 14.03 5.75
C THR A 812 18.61 13.97 4.37
N ASP A 813 19.22 14.58 3.35
CA ASP A 813 18.65 14.62 1.99
C ASP A 813 18.61 13.21 1.37
N ASP A 814 19.65 12.41 1.57
CA ASP A 814 19.67 11.00 1.12
C ASP A 814 18.63 10.15 1.84
N ALA A 815 18.40 10.42 3.13
CA ALA A 815 17.37 9.75 3.91
C ALA A 815 15.96 10.11 3.41
N GLU A 816 15.69 11.39 3.10
CA GLU A 816 14.42 11.87 2.55
C GLU A 816 14.16 11.26 1.17
N GLU A 817 15.16 11.23 0.30
CA GLU A 817 15.06 10.62 -1.03
C GLU A 817 14.70 9.12 -0.92
N LEU A 818 15.49 8.37 -0.16
CA LEU A 818 15.27 6.92 -0.02
C LEU A 818 13.95 6.58 0.68
N PHE A 819 13.54 7.37 1.68
CA PHE A 819 12.24 7.23 2.32
C PHE A 819 11.10 7.52 1.35
N GLY A 820 11.23 8.52 0.48
CA GLY A 820 10.27 8.78 -0.60
C GLY A 820 10.10 7.58 -1.52
N GLN A 821 11.18 6.88 -1.84
CA GLN A 821 11.16 5.65 -2.65
C GLN A 821 10.49 4.49 -1.89
N LEU A 822 10.76 4.32 -0.59
CA LEU A 822 10.09 3.33 0.25
C LEU A 822 8.57 3.56 0.32
N THR A 823 8.14 4.81 0.52
CA THR A 823 6.70 5.13 0.59
C THR A 823 6.00 4.98 -0.75
N ALA A 824 6.69 5.23 -1.86
CA ALA A 824 6.18 5.02 -3.22
C ALA A 824 5.91 3.55 -3.55
N ALA A 825 6.63 2.61 -2.91
CA ALA A 825 6.40 1.18 -3.06
C ALA A 825 5.10 0.70 -2.39
N ALA A 826 4.49 1.50 -1.51
CA ALA A 826 3.20 1.17 -0.93
C ALA A 826 2.09 1.17 -1.98
N GLY A 827 1.32 0.09 -2.02
CA GLY A 827 0.21 -0.06 -2.96
C GLY A 827 -0.90 0.98 -2.76
N PRO A 828 -1.91 0.98 -3.64
CA PRO A 828 -3.03 1.96 -3.60
C PRO A 828 -3.79 1.99 -2.27
N THR A 829 -3.76 0.89 -1.54
CA THR A 829 -4.40 0.73 -0.22
C THR A 829 -3.43 0.99 0.94
N GLY A 830 -2.19 1.37 0.66
CA GLY A 830 -1.17 1.71 1.66
C GLY A 830 -0.53 0.50 2.34
N LEU A 831 -0.57 -0.68 1.69
CA LEU A 831 0.05 -1.89 2.19
C LEU A 831 1.42 -2.10 1.53
N LEU A 832 2.34 -2.68 2.30
CA LEU A 832 3.70 -3.02 1.85
C LEU A 832 3.91 -4.54 1.87
N PRO A 833 4.46 -5.12 0.80
CA PRO A 833 4.95 -6.50 0.78
C PRO A 833 6.31 -6.58 1.48
N GLU A 834 6.97 -7.73 1.37
CA GLU A 834 8.31 -7.96 1.92
C GLU A 834 9.41 -7.25 1.13
N GLU A 835 9.33 -7.35 -0.19
CA GLU A 835 10.39 -6.98 -1.12
C GLU A 835 9.87 -6.20 -2.33
N TYR A 836 10.82 -5.60 -3.03
CA TYR A 836 10.60 -4.92 -4.30
C TYR A 836 11.75 -5.23 -5.27
N ASP A 837 11.41 -5.61 -6.50
CA ASP A 837 12.39 -5.77 -7.56
C ASP A 837 12.51 -4.48 -8.38
N PRO A 838 13.64 -3.76 -8.29
CA PRO A 838 13.82 -2.50 -9.00
C PRO A 838 13.99 -2.67 -10.52
N VAL A 839 14.22 -3.90 -11.01
CA VAL A 839 14.40 -4.18 -12.45
C VAL A 839 13.06 -4.40 -13.14
N SER A 840 12.19 -5.21 -12.52
CA SER A 840 10.83 -5.45 -13.05
C SER A 840 9.80 -4.48 -12.50
N GLU A 841 10.17 -3.63 -11.54
CA GLU A 841 9.29 -2.71 -10.81
C GLU A 841 8.10 -3.42 -10.16
N ARG A 842 8.33 -4.60 -9.57
CA ARG A 842 7.30 -5.46 -8.98
C ARG A 842 7.49 -5.62 -7.49
N SER A 843 6.36 -5.62 -6.79
CA SER A 843 6.28 -6.08 -5.40
C SER A 843 6.43 -7.59 -5.32
N LEU A 844 7.20 -8.06 -4.34
CA LEU A 844 7.58 -9.45 -4.16
C LEU A 844 7.44 -9.86 -2.69
N GLY A 845 7.48 -11.17 -2.44
CA GLY A 845 7.43 -11.74 -1.10
C GLY A 845 6.04 -11.69 -0.46
N ASN A 846 5.96 -12.15 0.79
CA ASN A 846 4.70 -12.26 1.50
C ASN A 846 4.06 -10.90 1.84
N HIS A 847 2.73 -10.83 1.86
CA HIS A 847 1.96 -9.59 1.88
C HIS A 847 0.73 -9.66 2.80
N PRO A 848 0.40 -8.54 3.51
CA PRO A 848 1.33 -7.49 3.89
C PRO A 848 2.35 -8.02 4.90
N GLN A 849 3.54 -7.45 4.89
CA GLN A 849 4.64 -7.93 5.72
C GLN A 849 4.92 -6.96 6.89
N ALA A 850 4.97 -7.48 8.11
CA ALA A 850 5.10 -6.68 9.33
C ALA A 850 6.38 -5.82 9.34
N TYR A 851 7.53 -6.38 8.97
CA TYR A 851 8.81 -5.69 8.94
C TYR A 851 8.81 -4.43 8.08
N SER A 852 8.17 -4.49 6.90
CA SER A 852 8.07 -3.37 5.98
C SER A 852 7.31 -2.20 6.59
N HIS A 853 6.19 -2.50 7.25
CA HIS A 853 5.40 -1.50 7.97
C HIS A 853 6.10 -0.94 9.22
N VAL A 854 6.86 -1.78 9.94
CA VAL A 854 7.73 -1.35 11.07
C VAL A 854 8.77 -0.35 10.57
N GLY A 855 9.47 -0.67 9.49
CA GLY A 855 10.48 0.18 8.88
C GLY A 855 9.93 1.55 8.49
N LEU A 856 8.76 1.57 7.84
CA LEU A 856 8.08 2.80 7.43
C LEU A 856 7.73 3.69 8.62
N ILE A 857 7.11 3.13 9.67
CA ILE A 857 6.74 3.87 10.88
C ILE A 857 7.97 4.50 11.52
N ARG A 858 9.05 3.74 11.71
CA ARG A 858 10.30 4.21 12.35
C ARG A 858 10.95 5.33 11.55
N CYS A 859 11.05 5.19 10.23
CA CYS A 859 11.60 6.22 9.37
C CYS A 859 10.79 7.52 9.45
N ALA A 860 9.46 7.43 9.34
CA ALA A 860 8.57 8.59 9.43
C ALA A 860 8.73 9.34 10.76
N GLN A 861 8.80 8.61 11.88
CA GLN A 861 9.02 9.20 13.22
C GLN A 861 10.39 9.90 13.33
N ARG A 862 11.47 9.28 12.83
CA ARG A 862 12.82 9.85 12.91
C ARG A 862 12.96 11.10 12.04
N LEU A 863 12.37 11.11 10.85
CA LEU A 863 12.34 12.26 9.96
C LEU A 863 11.54 13.42 10.56
N ALA A 864 10.34 13.14 11.10
CA ALA A 864 9.53 14.15 11.79
C ALA A 864 10.25 14.75 13.00
N ALA A 865 10.94 13.95 13.82
CA ALA A 865 11.68 14.41 14.98
C ALA A 865 12.86 15.33 14.62
N ARG A 866 13.45 15.18 13.43
CA ARG A 866 14.52 16.07 12.92
C ARG A 866 13.97 17.39 12.40
N SER A 867 12.89 17.36 11.63
CA SER A 867 12.23 18.57 11.12
C SER A 867 11.85 19.52 12.26
N ASN A 868 11.35 18.95 13.38
CA ASN A 868 10.99 19.73 14.58
C ASN A 868 12.20 20.29 15.36
N ARG A 869 13.42 19.79 15.14
CA ARG A 869 14.66 20.35 15.75
C ARG A 869 15.29 21.44 14.88
N SER A 870 14.95 21.48 13.60
CA SER A 870 15.49 22.45 12.64
C SER A 870 14.56 23.67 12.45
N ALA A 871 13.32 23.59 12.92
CA ALA A 871 12.33 24.66 13.00
C ALA A 871 12.40 25.34 14.39
#